data_ece86128b4ce7b3a999674ae33450e78
#
_entry.id   ece86128b4ce7b3a999674ae33450e78
#
_cell.length_a   1.000
_cell.length_b   1.000
_cell.length_c   1.000
_cell.angle_alpha   90.00
_cell.angle_beta   90.00
_cell.angle_gamma   90.00
#
_symmetry.space_group_name_H-M   'P 1'
#
loop_
_entity.id
_entity.type
_entity.pdbx_description
1 polymer ?
#
loop_
_entity_poly.entity_id
_entity_poly.type
_entity_poly.pdbx_seq_one_letter_code
_entity_poly.pdbx_strand_id
1 'polypeptide(L)'
;MTDAKRPHDPRHRHAGGADACCADARDTQTATIADAVSAAGEHAHGHDHDHGHGHDHAAHGDTGHAHDHGHAGDDQHVHGATCSHDHAAHDHAGHDHDHDHDHDHDHDHDHDHTAGDCCAPAALTLAPLPVAQATASGHVRSAFRIMQMDCPTEETLIRKKLGGMSEVSALEFNLMQRMLTVEHVAGAQPAIESAIRTLGMTPEAATAGAPAARVADAPAKPWWPLALAGVAAIASEGATWAGLPVWLSAALALAAVLACGLTTYKKGWIAIRNGNLNINALMSIAVTGAMAIGQWPEAAMVMVLFTIAELIEAKSLDRARNAIQGLMQLAPDTATVQQADGAWRTIEAAQVALGAVVRVKPGERIGLDGEVVAGRSTVNQAPITGESLPVEKASGDAVYAGTINESGSFDYRVTAVAANSTLARIIHAVEEAQGAKAPTQRFVDQFARVYTPIVFAVALLVAVAPPLVMGGAWHDWIYRALVLLVIACPCALVISTPVTIVSGLAAAARRGILVKGGVYLEEGRKLAWLALDKTGTITHGKPVQTDFDVHADDADAARVRHLGASLAARSDHPVSQAIAAAARAAGTATFADVQDFEAIVGRGVRGTIDGTRYWLGNHRLVEELKRCSTALEAKLDALERQGKSVVVLVDATRVLGIFAVADTIKDTSRDAIADLHALGIRTAMLTGDNPHTAQAIARQAGIDDARGNQLPEDKLAAVEELAAGGAGAVGMVGDGINDAPALARADIGFAMGAMGTDTAIETADVALMDDDLRKIPAFVRLSRATHRVLVQNIGFALGVKVVFLGLTVAGLGTMWMAVFADAGASLIVVANGLRLLSSSGAFGGAPAKR
;
A
#
# COMPACT_ATOMS: atom_id res chain seq x y z
N MET A 1 -16.72 12.61 62.99
CA MET A 1 -18.11 12.22 63.24
C MET A 1 -18.46 11.27 62.13
N THR A 2 -18.25 9.98 62.38
CA THR A 2 -19.18 8.93 62.74
C THR A 2 -20.06 8.52 61.55
N ASP A 3 -20.21 7.36 61.05
CA ASP A 3 -19.92 5.96 61.41
C ASP A 3 -20.36 5.13 60.17
N ALA A 4 -19.61 4.26 59.68
CA ALA A 4 -19.55 2.83 59.86
C ALA A 4 -20.85 2.03 59.57
N LYS A 5 -20.79 1.10 58.60
CA LYS A 5 -20.94 -0.34 58.80
C LYS A 5 -21.10 -1.17 57.53
N ARG A 6 -20.13 -2.03 57.25
CA ARG A 6 -20.31 -3.39 56.69
C ARG A 6 -20.81 -4.30 57.84
N PRO A 7 -21.07 -5.65 57.73
CA PRO A 7 -20.99 -6.61 56.60
C PRO A 7 -22.14 -7.65 56.60
N HIS A 8 -22.14 -8.64 55.67
CA HIS A 8 -22.26 -10.03 56.03
C HIS A 8 -22.29 -10.95 54.73
N ASP A 9 -21.31 -11.84 54.69
CA ASP A 9 -21.33 -13.16 54.06
C ASP A 9 -21.86 -14.16 55.11
N PRO A 10 -22.50 -15.31 54.80
CA PRO A 10 -21.81 -16.58 54.84
C PRO A 10 -22.33 -17.71 53.89
N ARG A 11 -21.37 -18.43 53.29
CA ARG A 11 -21.04 -19.87 53.43
C ARG A 11 -22.17 -20.87 53.76
N HIS A 12 -22.17 -21.94 52.94
CA HIS A 12 -22.03 -23.39 53.25
C HIS A 12 -22.32 -24.22 52.00
N ARG A 13 -21.38 -24.99 51.48
CA ARG A 13 -20.88 -26.38 51.78
C ARG A 13 -21.95 -27.48 51.71
N HIS A 14 -21.76 -28.41 50.81
CA HIS A 14 -21.48 -29.86 50.90
C HIS A 14 -21.79 -30.49 49.52
N ALA A 15 -20.91 -31.17 48.83
CA ALA A 15 -20.17 -32.41 49.10
C ALA A 15 -20.91 -33.69 48.63
N GLY A 16 -20.19 -34.52 47.86
CA GLY A 16 -20.37 -35.94 47.64
C GLY A 16 -21.10 -36.25 46.33
N GLY A 17 -20.62 -37.06 45.51
CA GLY A 17 -19.74 -38.18 45.44
C GLY A 17 -20.15 -39.00 44.25
N ALA A 18 -19.19 -39.37 43.46
CA ALA A 18 -18.75 -40.70 43.08
C ALA A 18 -19.64 -41.58 42.19
N ASP A 19 -18.90 -42.14 41.20
CA ASP A 19 -18.99 -43.45 40.58
C ASP A 19 -19.96 -43.67 39.42
N ALA A 20 -19.42 -43.85 38.30
CA ALA A 20 -18.79 -45.00 37.65
C ALA A 20 -19.67 -45.73 36.62
N CYS A 21 -19.04 -45.97 35.52
CA CYS A 21 -19.08 -47.19 34.69
C CYS A 21 -20.17 -47.41 33.64
N CYS A 22 -19.61 -47.59 32.46
CA CYS A 22 -19.82 -48.65 31.46
C CYS A 22 -21.06 -48.71 30.61
N ALA A 23 -20.77 -48.57 29.33
CA ALA A 23 -20.83 -49.66 28.33
C ALA A 23 -22.10 -49.81 27.51
N ASP A 24 -21.82 -49.94 26.24
CA ASP A 24 -22.41 -50.80 25.22
C ASP A 24 -23.73 -50.42 24.52
N ALA A 25 -23.54 -50.07 23.31
CA ALA A 25 -23.66 -50.85 22.06
C ALA A 25 -25.07 -50.99 21.46
N ARG A 26 -25.07 -50.85 20.16
CA ARG A 26 -25.90 -51.49 19.12
C ARG A 26 -27.28 -50.90 18.81
N ASP A 27 -27.27 -50.50 17.58
CA ASP A 27 -27.85 -51.10 16.37
C ASP A 27 -29.26 -50.65 15.97
N THR A 28 -29.22 -50.30 14.71
CA THR A 28 -30.15 -50.68 13.62
C THR A 28 -31.33 -49.80 13.25
N GLN A 29 -31.19 -49.50 12.01
CA GLN A 29 -32.22 -49.56 10.91
C GLN A 29 -33.22 -48.42 10.68
N THR A 30 -33.02 -47.78 9.52
CA THR A 30 -33.88 -47.81 8.32
C THR A 30 -35.31 -47.41 8.44
N ALA A 31 -35.68 -46.46 7.61
CA ALA A 31 -36.82 -46.45 6.64
C ALA A 31 -37.06 -45.01 6.17
N THR A 32 -36.77 -44.60 4.94
CA THR A 32 -37.58 -44.55 3.72
C THR A 32 -39.05 -44.27 3.89
N ILE A 33 -39.52 -43.29 3.10
CA ILE A 33 -40.77 -43.16 2.30
C ILE A 33 -40.90 -41.66 1.99
N ALA A 34 -40.65 -41.05 0.81
CA ALA A 34 -41.34 -41.24 -0.50
C ALA A 34 -42.69 -40.60 -0.57
N ASP A 35 -42.81 -39.79 -1.62
CA ASP A 35 -43.99 -39.44 -2.45
C ASP A 35 -45.02 -38.45 -1.87
N ALA A 36 -45.49 -37.52 -2.63
CA ALA A 36 -46.21 -37.51 -3.92
C ALA A 36 -46.29 -36.08 -4.49
N VAL A 37 -45.99 -35.90 -5.77
CA VAL A 37 -46.95 -35.94 -6.92
C VAL A 37 -47.89 -34.71 -6.93
N SER A 38 -48.08 -33.92 -7.99
CA SER A 38 -48.33 -34.10 -9.41
C SER A 38 -48.55 -32.73 -10.04
N ALA A 39 -48.16 -32.43 -11.18
CA ALA A 39 -48.54 -32.59 -12.59
C ALA A 39 -49.17 -31.27 -13.08
N ALA A 40 -49.03 -30.77 -14.25
CA ALA A 40 -48.95 -31.16 -15.65
C ALA A 40 -48.75 -29.86 -16.44
N GLY A 41 -48.32 -29.74 -17.64
CA GLY A 41 -48.35 -30.50 -18.85
C GLY A 41 -47.76 -29.63 -19.95
N GLU A 42 -47.00 -30.20 -20.75
CA GLU A 42 -46.91 -30.35 -22.18
C GLU A 42 -47.36 -29.20 -23.10
N HIS A 43 -46.45 -28.73 -23.99
CA HIS A 43 -46.57 -29.09 -25.43
C HIS A 43 -45.24 -28.71 -26.16
N ALA A 44 -44.82 -29.69 -26.90
CA ALA A 44 -43.75 -29.68 -27.88
C ALA A 44 -44.24 -29.09 -29.22
N HIS A 45 -43.27 -28.56 -29.99
CA HIS A 45 -43.08 -28.85 -31.43
C HIS A 45 -41.71 -28.33 -31.87
N GLY A 46 -40.92 -29.24 -32.33
CA GLY A 46 -39.73 -29.02 -33.09
C GLY A 46 -39.99 -28.81 -34.56
N HIS A 47 -38.98 -28.32 -35.24
CA HIS A 47 -38.64 -28.71 -36.64
C HIS A 47 -37.20 -28.33 -36.96
N ASP A 48 -36.45 -29.35 -37.32
CA ASP A 48 -35.18 -29.32 -38.04
C ASP A 48 -35.30 -28.58 -39.36
N HIS A 49 -34.23 -27.96 -39.81
CA HIS A 49 -33.69 -28.16 -41.17
C HIS A 49 -32.26 -27.66 -41.30
N ASP A 50 -31.43 -28.60 -41.58
CA ASP A 50 -30.10 -28.64 -42.14
C ASP A 50 -30.08 -27.98 -43.55
N HIS A 51 -28.94 -27.34 -43.90
CA HIS A 51 -28.28 -27.40 -45.21
C HIS A 51 -27.00 -26.55 -45.21
N GLY A 52 -25.94 -27.25 -45.33
CA GLY A 52 -24.63 -26.74 -45.70
C GLY A 52 -24.52 -26.43 -47.19
N HIS A 53 -23.48 -25.68 -47.51
CA HIS A 53 -22.59 -25.84 -48.67
C HIS A 53 -21.47 -24.81 -48.61
N GLY A 54 -20.24 -25.33 -48.64
CA GLY A 54 -19.04 -24.59 -48.92
C GLY A 54 -18.84 -24.38 -50.42
N HIS A 55 -17.93 -23.49 -50.76
CA HIS A 55 -17.02 -23.57 -51.90
C HIS A 55 -15.90 -22.56 -51.84
N ASP A 56 -14.70 -23.09 -52.06
CA ASP A 56 -13.42 -22.42 -52.36
C ASP A 56 -13.49 -21.61 -53.67
N HIS A 57 -12.54 -20.66 -53.79
CA HIS A 57 -11.56 -20.43 -54.91
C HIS A 57 -10.99 -19.00 -54.79
N ALA A 58 -9.71 -18.82 -54.51
CA ALA A 58 -8.56 -18.72 -55.42
C ALA A 58 -8.52 -17.55 -56.42
N ALA A 59 -7.52 -16.67 -56.12
CA ALA A 59 -6.50 -16.01 -56.97
C ALA A 59 -6.90 -15.28 -58.27
N HIS A 60 -6.19 -14.18 -58.42
CA HIS A 60 -5.56 -13.45 -59.57
C HIS A 60 -5.84 -11.96 -59.40
N GLY A 61 -4.94 -11.01 -59.36
CA GLY A 61 -3.82 -10.80 -60.28
C GLY A 61 -3.97 -9.50 -61.06
N ASP A 62 -3.11 -8.58 -60.78
CA ASP A 62 -2.38 -7.77 -61.72
C ASP A 62 -2.91 -6.40 -62.26
N THR A 63 -1.90 -5.49 -62.42
CA THR A 63 -1.82 -4.26 -63.25
C THR A 63 -2.53 -3.02 -62.73
N GLY A 64 -1.88 -1.92 -62.32
CA GLY A 64 -0.83 -1.11 -62.94
C GLY A 64 -1.43 0.09 -63.67
N HIS A 65 -1.19 1.26 -63.18
CA HIS A 65 -0.80 2.43 -63.98
C HIS A 65 -0.50 3.66 -63.13
N ALA A 66 0.64 4.27 -63.47
CA ALA A 66 1.14 5.53 -63.01
C ALA A 66 0.41 6.71 -63.62
N HIS A 67 0.35 7.82 -62.91
CA HIS A 67 0.59 9.17 -63.49
C HIS A 67 0.98 10.16 -62.40
N ASP A 68 1.99 10.84 -62.71
CA ASP A 68 2.89 11.90 -62.26
C ASP A 68 2.15 13.25 -62.11
N HIS A 69 2.66 14.06 -61.17
CA HIS A 69 2.86 15.49 -61.09
C HIS A 69 2.89 15.99 -59.67
N GLY A 70 3.86 16.43 -59.11
CA GLY A 70 4.92 17.38 -59.00
C GLY A 70 4.48 18.68 -58.32
N HIS A 71 5.13 19.00 -57.18
CA HIS A 71 5.80 20.20 -56.73
C HIS A 71 5.91 20.28 -55.22
N ALA A 72 7.12 20.21 -54.72
CA ALA A 72 7.90 21.24 -54.04
C ALA A 72 7.37 21.83 -52.73
N GLY A 73 8.19 21.72 -51.71
CA GLY A 73 8.14 22.56 -50.51
C GLY A 73 8.78 21.92 -49.26
N ASP A 74 9.97 22.35 -48.97
CA ASP A 74 10.85 22.09 -47.80
C ASP A 74 10.14 21.95 -46.45
N ASP A 75 10.64 20.99 -45.61
CA ASP A 75 11.38 21.31 -44.38
C ASP A 75 11.62 20.07 -43.53
N GLN A 76 12.83 19.90 -43.19
CA GLN A 76 13.56 19.29 -42.07
C GLN A 76 12.85 18.30 -41.16
N HIS A 77 13.27 17.04 -41.25
CA HIS A 77 13.08 16.04 -40.17
C HIS A 77 14.44 15.49 -39.71
N VAL A 78 14.68 15.66 -38.41
CA VAL A 78 15.75 15.01 -37.66
C VAL A 78 15.29 13.60 -37.28
N HIS A 79 16.00 12.60 -37.73
CA HIS A 79 15.81 11.22 -37.35
C HIS A 79 16.76 10.84 -36.22
N GLY A 80 16.21 10.26 -35.17
CA GLY A 80 16.92 9.52 -34.13
C GLY A 80 17.37 8.17 -34.61
N ALA A 81 18.59 7.82 -34.21
CA ALA A 81 19.28 6.60 -34.58
C ALA A 81 18.94 5.46 -33.65
N THR A 82 18.63 4.31 -34.23
CA THR A 82 18.66 2.99 -33.60
C THR A 82 20.00 2.33 -33.85
N CYS A 83 20.60 1.79 -32.78
CA CYS A 83 21.79 0.95 -32.85
C CYS A 83 21.43 -0.49 -33.13
N SER A 84 22.16 -1.13 -34.01
CA SER A 84 22.34 -2.59 -34.06
C SER A 84 23.80 -2.92 -34.28
N HIS A 85 24.29 -3.87 -33.49
CA HIS A 85 25.64 -4.42 -33.56
C HIS A 85 25.78 -5.39 -34.72
N ASP A 86 27.01 -5.45 -35.34
CA ASP A 86 27.65 -6.71 -35.69
C ASP A 86 29.16 -6.55 -35.86
N HIS A 87 29.87 -7.60 -35.44
CA HIS A 87 31.31 -7.73 -35.41
C HIS A 87 31.89 -8.12 -36.80
N ALA A 88 33.04 -7.61 -37.16
CA ALA A 88 34.11 -8.39 -37.75
C ALA A 88 35.43 -7.60 -37.79
N ALA A 89 36.49 -8.30 -37.41
CA ALA A 89 37.86 -7.86 -37.39
C ALA A 89 38.47 -7.80 -38.82
N HIS A 90 39.37 -6.86 -39.04
CA HIS A 90 40.56 -7.03 -39.88
C HIS A 90 41.59 -5.94 -39.61
N ASP A 91 42.83 -6.41 -39.42
CA ASP A 91 44.09 -5.66 -39.33
C ASP A 91 44.36 -4.78 -40.55
N HIS A 92 45.09 -3.68 -40.37
CA HIS A 92 46.31 -3.28 -41.10
C HIS A 92 46.84 -1.92 -40.60
N ALA A 93 48.07 -2.02 -40.21
CA ALA A 93 49.24 -1.13 -40.29
C ALA A 93 49.11 0.38 -40.62
N GLY A 94 49.62 1.17 -39.67
CA GLY A 94 50.72 2.17 -39.79
C GLY A 94 50.51 3.42 -40.62
N HIS A 95 50.61 4.56 -39.95
CA HIS A 95 51.46 5.69 -40.36
C HIS A 95 51.49 6.73 -39.26
N ASP A 96 52.74 7.12 -38.91
CA ASP A 96 53.13 8.19 -38.06
C ASP A 96 52.73 9.55 -38.61
N HIS A 97 52.38 10.48 -37.78
CA HIS A 97 52.66 11.92 -37.91
C HIS A 97 52.67 12.58 -36.57
N ASP A 98 53.86 13.03 -36.19
CA ASP A 98 54.21 13.97 -35.12
C ASP A 98 53.52 15.32 -35.36
N HIS A 99 53.03 15.94 -34.33
CA HIS A 99 52.99 17.40 -34.14
C HIS A 99 53.06 17.74 -32.65
N ASP A 100 54.24 18.22 -32.25
CA ASP A 100 54.54 18.95 -31.03
C ASP A 100 53.76 20.27 -31.01
N HIS A 101 53.16 20.59 -29.85
CA HIS A 101 53.04 21.97 -29.41
C HIS A 101 53.11 22.03 -27.88
N ASP A 102 54.26 22.48 -27.42
CA ASP A 102 54.56 23.03 -26.12
C ASP A 102 53.70 24.29 -25.82
N HIS A 103 53.12 24.38 -24.67
CA HIS A 103 52.91 25.64 -23.99
C HIS A 103 53.02 25.45 -22.48
N ASP A 104 54.19 25.86 -21.99
CA ASP A 104 54.50 26.17 -20.60
C ASP A 104 53.70 27.36 -20.11
N HIS A 105 53.11 27.27 -18.96
CA HIS A 105 52.86 28.39 -18.08
C HIS A 105 53.07 28.00 -16.62
N ASP A 106 54.23 28.31 -16.15
CA ASP A 106 54.59 28.42 -14.75
C ASP A 106 53.78 29.54 -14.07
N HIS A 107 53.22 29.28 -12.92
CA HIS A 107 52.93 30.23 -11.87
C HIS A 107 53.24 29.63 -10.54
N ASP A 108 54.45 29.92 -10.02
CA ASP A 108 54.85 29.81 -8.65
C ASP A 108 54.02 30.76 -7.77
N HIS A 109 53.45 30.23 -6.71
CA HIS A 109 53.17 31.00 -5.50
C HIS A 109 53.61 30.19 -4.25
N ASP A 110 54.74 30.59 -3.75
CA ASP A 110 55.22 30.30 -2.38
C ASP A 110 54.16 30.75 -1.37
N HIS A 111 53.80 29.86 -0.47
CA HIS A 111 53.31 30.23 0.85
C HIS A 111 53.93 29.39 1.94
N ASP A 112 54.62 30.11 2.77
CA ASP A 112 55.27 29.79 4.02
C ASP A 112 54.45 28.90 4.96
N HIS A 113 55.07 27.82 5.47
CA HIS A 113 54.57 27.01 6.54
C HIS A 113 55.09 27.56 7.88
N THR A 114 54.18 28.17 8.64
CA THR A 114 54.36 28.30 10.10
C THR A 114 53.41 27.33 10.81
N ALA A 115 54.00 26.48 11.60
CA ALA A 115 53.34 25.48 12.44
C ALA A 115 52.48 26.15 13.53
N GLY A 116 51.27 25.66 13.70
CA GLY A 116 50.42 26.07 14.83
C GLY A 116 49.06 25.40 14.79
N ASP A 117 48.92 24.36 15.60
CA ASP A 117 47.72 23.87 16.24
C ASP A 117 46.34 23.85 15.55
N CYS A 118 45.78 22.66 15.68
CA CYS A 118 44.37 22.45 15.99
C CYS A 118 43.54 21.63 15.03
N CYS A 119 43.39 20.42 15.45
CA CYS A 119 42.21 19.60 15.11
C CYS A 119 40.95 20.25 15.68
N ALA A 120 40.15 20.89 14.82
CA ALA A 120 38.73 21.06 15.04
C ALA A 120 38.03 20.55 13.80
N PRO A 121 37.02 19.63 13.90
CA PRO A 121 36.25 19.23 12.75
C PRO A 121 35.43 20.42 12.29
N ALA A 122 35.65 20.84 11.06
CA ALA A 122 34.79 21.79 10.39
C ALA A 122 33.35 21.23 10.40
N ALA A 123 32.46 21.92 11.11
CA ALA A 123 31.05 21.71 10.98
C ALA A 123 30.70 21.94 9.52
N LEU A 124 30.32 20.87 8.83
CA LEU A 124 29.63 20.93 7.56
C LEU A 124 28.30 21.64 7.84
N THR A 125 28.27 22.94 7.69
CA THR A 125 27.04 23.67 7.47
C THR A 125 26.47 23.15 6.15
N LEU A 126 25.54 22.20 6.27
CA LEU A 126 24.69 21.81 5.15
C LEU A 126 24.01 23.10 4.67
N ALA A 127 24.41 23.57 3.49
CA ALA A 127 23.67 24.59 2.78
C ALA A 127 22.21 24.11 2.66
N PRO A 128 21.21 24.97 2.87
CA PRO A 128 19.82 24.58 2.67
C PRO A 128 19.68 24.08 1.24
N LEU A 129 19.17 22.86 1.12
CA LEU A 129 18.87 22.24 -0.18
C LEU A 129 17.97 23.21 -0.98
N PRO A 130 18.22 23.40 -2.28
CA PRO A 130 17.44 24.31 -3.07
C PRO A 130 15.97 23.91 -3.05
N VAL A 131 15.08 24.90 -2.89
CA VAL A 131 13.62 24.76 -2.81
C VAL A 131 13.01 24.12 -4.07
N ALA A 132 13.83 23.91 -5.10
CA ALA A 132 13.44 23.32 -6.37
C ALA A 132 14.48 22.27 -6.81
N GLN A 133 14.03 21.06 -7.07
CA GLN A 133 14.86 19.99 -7.68
C GLN A 133 14.71 20.08 -9.21
N ALA A 134 15.82 20.27 -9.92
CA ALA A 134 15.83 20.23 -11.38
C ALA A 134 15.68 18.76 -11.85
N THR A 135 14.67 18.50 -12.68
CA THR A 135 14.51 17.22 -13.37
C THR A 135 15.41 17.17 -14.62
N ALA A 136 15.67 15.95 -15.14
CA ALA A 136 16.53 15.74 -16.32
C ALA A 136 16.06 16.48 -17.57
N SER A 137 14.84 17.04 -17.58
CA SER A 137 14.21 17.79 -18.68
C SER A 137 14.30 19.32 -18.53
N GLY A 138 15.03 19.84 -17.53
CA GLY A 138 15.09 21.30 -17.27
C GLY A 138 13.86 21.87 -16.56
N HIS A 139 12.93 21.04 -16.11
CA HIS A 139 11.81 21.43 -15.26
C HIS A 139 12.21 21.42 -13.79
N VAL A 140 11.51 22.25 -13.01
CA VAL A 140 11.71 22.40 -11.57
C VAL A 140 10.47 21.91 -10.84
N ARG A 141 10.67 21.13 -9.76
CA ARG A 141 9.59 20.62 -8.93
C ARG A 141 9.45 21.51 -7.67
N SER A 142 8.29 22.13 -7.49
CA SER A 142 7.97 23.00 -6.34
C SER A 142 6.78 22.43 -5.56
N ALA A 143 6.89 22.43 -4.23
CA ALA A 143 5.83 21.98 -3.35
C ALA A 143 5.19 23.19 -2.63
N PHE A 144 3.85 23.20 -2.57
CA PHE A 144 3.06 24.23 -1.91
C PHE A 144 2.11 23.63 -0.90
N ARG A 145 2.11 24.15 0.31
CA ARG A 145 1.06 23.85 1.30
C ARG A 145 -0.08 24.83 1.12
N ILE A 146 -1.30 24.33 0.97
CA ILE A 146 -2.52 25.12 0.75
C ILE A 146 -3.55 24.71 1.79
N MET A 147 -3.61 25.43 2.91
CA MET A 147 -4.47 25.08 4.05
C MET A 147 -5.96 25.03 3.71
N GLN A 148 -6.40 25.74 2.67
CA GLN A 148 -7.78 25.76 2.17
C GLN A 148 -8.12 24.59 1.25
N MET A 149 -7.13 23.76 0.85
CA MET A 149 -7.33 22.58 -0.01
C MET A 149 -7.73 21.40 0.86
N ASP A 150 -8.98 21.34 1.29
CA ASP A 150 -9.49 20.33 2.19
C ASP A 150 -10.49 19.35 1.53
N CYS A 151 -10.89 19.59 0.27
CA CYS A 151 -11.80 18.72 -0.45
C CYS A 151 -11.46 18.58 -1.96
N PRO A 152 -11.98 17.53 -2.64
CA PRO A 152 -11.74 17.28 -4.08
C PRO A 152 -12.20 18.43 -5.00
N THR A 153 -13.15 19.25 -4.53
CA THR A 153 -13.64 20.40 -5.29
C THR A 153 -12.57 21.47 -5.51
N GLU A 154 -11.77 21.72 -4.48
CA GLU A 154 -10.68 22.70 -4.50
C GLU A 154 -9.51 22.19 -5.35
N GLU A 155 -9.20 20.89 -5.26
CA GLU A 155 -8.27 20.22 -6.19
C GLU A 155 -8.68 20.47 -7.65
N THR A 156 -9.97 20.22 -7.96
CA THR A 156 -10.47 20.38 -9.33
C THR A 156 -10.32 21.83 -9.83
N LEU A 157 -10.56 22.82 -8.98
CA LEU A 157 -10.38 24.24 -9.32
C LEU A 157 -8.91 24.59 -9.60
N ILE A 158 -8.00 24.13 -8.74
CA ILE A 158 -6.56 24.35 -8.91
C ILE A 158 -6.07 23.64 -10.18
N ARG A 159 -6.44 22.37 -10.36
CA ARG A 159 -6.07 21.55 -11.53
C ARG A 159 -6.53 22.20 -12.84
N LYS A 160 -7.77 22.72 -12.89
CA LYS A 160 -8.29 23.45 -14.06
C LYS A 160 -7.52 24.74 -14.32
N LYS A 161 -7.16 25.47 -13.25
CA LYS A 161 -6.47 26.77 -13.38
C LYS A 161 -5.01 26.59 -13.80
N LEU A 162 -4.27 25.70 -13.13
CA LEU A 162 -2.85 25.48 -13.39
C LEU A 162 -2.61 24.59 -14.62
N GLY A 163 -3.49 23.63 -14.90
CA GLY A 163 -3.39 22.78 -16.10
C GLY A 163 -3.64 23.53 -17.42
N GLY A 164 -4.12 24.79 -17.38
CA GLY A 164 -4.20 25.70 -18.54
C GLY A 164 -2.96 26.57 -18.70
N MET A 165 -1.95 26.45 -17.85
CA MET A 165 -0.70 27.21 -17.93
C MET A 165 0.34 26.42 -18.71
N SER A 166 0.95 27.04 -19.72
CA SER A 166 1.99 26.44 -20.59
C SER A 166 3.27 26.07 -19.82
N GLU A 167 3.50 26.75 -18.70
CA GLU A 167 4.68 26.60 -17.86
C GLU A 167 4.58 25.40 -16.89
N VAL A 168 3.41 24.75 -16.79
CA VAL A 168 3.14 23.64 -15.87
C VAL A 168 3.06 22.32 -16.66
N SER A 169 3.94 21.38 -16.35
CA SER A 169 4.00 20.06 -16.99
C SER A 169 3.24 18.99 -16.22
N ALA A 170 3.31 19.01 -14.87
CA ALA A 170 2.62 18.03 -14.06
C ALA A 170 2.08 18.63 -12.75
N LEU A 171 0.98 18.05 -12.25
CA LEU A 171 0.32 18.44 -11.01
C LEU A 171 0.02 17.20 -10.19
N GLU A 172 0.59 17.15 -9.00
CA GLU A 172 0.37 16.09 -8.02
C GLU A 172 -0.27 16.69 -6.76
N PHE A 173 -1.39 16.09 -6.33
CA PHE A 173 -2.17 16.60 -5.19
C PHE A 173 -2.18 15.58 -4.07
N ASN A 174 -1.82 16.02 -2.88
CA ASN A 174 -2.04 15.32 -1.65
C ASN A 174 -3.03 16.09 -0.77
N LEU A 175 -4.31 15.77 -0.91
CA LEU A 175 -5.40 16.43 -0.17
C LEU A 175 -5.29 16.21 1.34
N MET A 176 -4.69 15.09 1.78
CA MET A 176 -4.57 14.74 3.19
C MET A 176 -3.55 15.64 3.90
N GLN A 177 -2.46 15.95 3.24
CA GLN A 177 -1.44 16.88 3.76
C GLN A 177 -1.69 18.31 3.33
N ARG A 178 -2.70 18.54 2.46
CA ARG A 178 -2.97 19.84 1.84
C ARG A 178 -1.76 20.35 1.03
N MET A 179 -1.05 19.39 0.39
CA MET A 179 0.13 19.64 -0.41
C MET A 179 -0.20 19.57 -1.89
N LEU A 180 0.37 20.50 -2.64
CA LEU A 180 0.36 20.52 -4.09
C LEU A 180 1.81 20.54 -4.58
N THR A 181 2.21 19.54 -5.32
CA THR A 181 3.50 19.49 -6.01
C THR A 181 3.27 19.84 -7.48
N VAL A 182 4.02 20.81 -7.98
CA VAL A 182 3.92 21.30 -9.34
C VAL A 182 5.27 21.12 -10.03
N GLU A 183 5.25 20.47 -11.16
CA GLU A 183 6.39 20.40 -12.07
C GLU A 183 6.24 21.49 -13.14
N HIS A 184 7.20 22.39 -13.21
CA HIS A 184 7.09 23.60 -14.04
C HIS A 184 8.44 24.07 -14.59
N VAL A 185 8.41 24.95 -15.58
CA VAL A 185 9.61 25.60 -16.12
C VAL A 185 10.24 26.50 -15.05
N ALA A 186 11.58 26.53 -14.99
CA ALA A 186 12.32 27.37 -14.06
C ALA A 186 11.86 28.85 -14.13
N GLY A 187 11.54 29.41 -12.94
CA GLY A 187 11.05 30.81 -12.83
C GLY A 187 9.53 30.99 -12.86
N ALA A 188 8.72 29.94 -13.13
CA ALA A 188 7.26 30.04 -13.18
C ALA A 188 6.59 30.02 -11.77
N GLN A 189 7.33 29.76 -10.69
CA GLN A 189 6.79 29.69 -9.34
C GLN A 189 5.94 30.90 -8.92
N PRO A 190 6.34 32.18 -9.13
CA PRO A 190 5.51 33.32 -8.75
C PRO A 190 4.20 33.41 -9.53
N ALA A 191 4.19 32.97 -10.80
CA ALA A 191 2.97 32.92 -11.61
C ALA A 191 2.00 31.87 -11.10
N ILE A 192 2.51 30.69 -10.69
CA ILE A 192 1.74 29.62 -10.08
C ILE A 192 1.12 30.07 -8.75
N GLU A 193 1.92 30.70 -7.87
CA GLU A 193 1.41 31.25 -6.61
C GLU A 193 0.33 32.30 -6.85
N SER A 194 0.53 33.21 -7.81
CA SER A 194 -0.47 34.21 -8.18
C SER A 194 -1.76 33.56 -8.70
N ALA A 195 -1.65 32.55 -9.55
CA ALA A 195 -2.79 31.78 -10.05
C ALA A 195 -3.60 31.12 -8.93
N ILE A 196 -2.93 30.52 -7.93
CA ILE A 196 -3.58 29.91 -6.76
C ILE A 196 -4.26 31.00 -5.92
N ARG A 197 -3.61 32.15 -5.71
CA ARG A 197 -4.20 33.27 -4.95
C ARG A 197 -5.46 33.83 -5.63
N THR A 198 -5.55 33.82 -6.98
CA THR A 198 -6.78 34.24 -7.69
C THR A 198 -7.97 33.32 -7.40
N LEU A 199 -7.74 32.09 -6.97
CA LEU A 199 -8.78 31.17 -6.52
C LEU A 199 -9.20 31.39 -5.05
N GLY A 200 -8.61 32.40 -4.38
CA GLY A 200 -8.89 32.72 -2.98
C GLY A 200 -8.17 31.82 -1.98
N MET A 201 -7.15 31.11 -2.42
CA MET A 201 -6.32 30.20 -1.61
C MET A 201 -4.93 30.82 -1.37
N THR A 202 -4.32 30.50 -0.24
CA THR A 202 -2.98 30.99 0.13
C THR A 202 -1.97 29.85 0.04
N PRO A 203 -1.14 29.81 -1.03
CA PRO A 203 -0.05 28.86 -1.13
C PRO A 203 1.10 29.30 -0.22
N GLU A 204 1.62 28.36 0.57
CA GLU A 204 2.86 28.51 1.34
C GLU A 204 3.90 27.57 0.73
N ALA A 205 5.05 28.11 0.31
CA ALA A 205 6.12 27.29 -0.22
C ALA A 205 6.61 26.30 0.87
N ALA A 206 6.57 25.01 0.58
CA ALA A 206 7.07 23.98 1.47
C ALA A 206 8.52 23.68 1.10
N THR A 207 9.43 23.80 2.07
CA THR A 207 10.83 23.37 1.91
C THR A 207 10.86 21.85 1.84
N ALA A 208 11.37 21.30 0.75
CA ALA A 208 11.62 19.88 0.63
C ALA A 208 12.62 19.46 1.72
N GLY A 209 12.24 18.54 2.60
CA GLY A 209 13.13 18.02 3.65
C GLY A 209 13.01 18.65 5.04
N ALA A 210 12.15 19.67 5.22
CA ALA A 210 11.79 20.01 6.60
C ALA A 210 11.01 18.81 7.19
N PRO A 211 11.41 18.28 8.37
CA PRO A 211 10.58 17.30 9.06
C PRO A 211 9.17 17.88 9.13
N ALA A 212 8.16 17.06 8.83
CA ALA A 212 6.77 17.50 8.86
C ALA A 212 6.53 18.20 10.20
N ALA A 213 6.77 19.51 10.22
CA ALA A 213 6.51 20.33 11.40
C ALA A 213 5.10 19.96 11.81
N ARG A 214 4.93 19.57 13.07
CA ARG A 214 3.64 19.21 13.66
C ARG A 214 2.61 20.07 12.97
N VAL A 215 1.66 19.42 12.27
CA VAL A 215 0.56 20.13 11.64
C VAL A 215 -0.03 20.97 12.76
N ALA A 216 0.34 22.25 12.80
CA ALA A 216 -0.28 23.18 13.73
C ALA A 216 -1.74 23.07 13.36
N ASP A 217 -2.54 22.51 14.27
CA ASP A 217 -3.97 22.38 14.08
C ASP A 217 -4.46 23.71 13.56
N ALA A 218 -5.05 23.70 12.35
CA ALA A 218 -5.66 24.93 11.84
C ALA A 218 -6.54 25.49 12.96
N PRO A 219 -6.43 26.77 13.30
CA PRO A 219 -7.12 27.34 14.42
C PRO A 219 -8.59 26.93 14.33
N ALA A 220 -9.07 26.18 15.33
CA ALA A 220 -10.39 25.60 15.34
C ALA A 220 -11.39 26.75 15.07
N LYS A 221 -12.08 26.69 13.93
CA LYS A 221 -13.09 27.71 13.60
C LYS A 221 -14.06 27.78 14.77
N PRO A 222 -14.32 28.98 15.34
CA PRO A 222 -15.20 29.09 16.48
C PRO A 222 -16.60 28.56 16.10
N TRP A 223 -17.17 27.67 16.90
CA TRP A 223 -18.49 27.07 16.65
C TRP A 223 -19.64 28.01 16.97
N TRP A 224 -19.40 29.08 17.76
CA TRP A 224 -20.42 30.00 18.24
C TRP A 224 -21.16 30.78 17.12
N PRO A 225 -20.53 31.19 15.97
CA PRO A 225 -21.28 31.84 14.89
C PRO A 225 -22.31 30.90 14.25
N LEU A 226 -21.98 29.59 14.14
CA LEU A 226 -22.89 28.58 13.63
C LEU A 226 -24.06 28.35 14.62
N ALA A 227 -23.78 28.32 15.94
CA ALA A 227 -24.83 28.21 16.96
C ALA A 227 -25.75 29.42 16.91
N LEU A 228 -25.20 30.64 16.80
CA LEU A 228 -25.97 31.85 16.65
C LEU A 228 -26.84 31.85 15.39
N ALA A 229 -26.25 31.40 14.25
CA ALA A 229 -27.01 31.26 13.01
C ALA A 229 -28.15 30.25 13.15
N GLY A 230 -27.94 29.13 13.85
CA GLY A 230 -28.96 28.14 14.14
C GLY A 230 -30.10 28.70 14.97
N VAL A 231 -29.80 29.43 16.05
CA VAL A 231 -30.80 30.11 16.87
C VAL A 231 -31.58 31.14 16.06
N ALA A 232 -30.89 31.93 15.22
CA ALA A 232 -31.53 32.93 14.35
C ALA A 232 -32.43 32.28 13.28
N ALA A 233 -32.03 31.14 12.70
CA ALA A 233 -32.86 30.41 11.74
C ALA A 233 -34.14 29.84 12.42
N ILE A 234 -34.02 29.23 13.60
CA ILE A 234 -35.15 28.74 14.36
C ILE A 234 -36.07 29.88 14.80
N ALA A 235 -35.49 31.00 15.23
CA ALA A 235 -36.25 32.18 15.58
C ALA A 235 -37.02 32.81 14.40
N SER A 236 -36.43 32.77 13.19
CA SER A 236 -37.06 33.17 11.92
C SER A 236 -38.30 32.31 11.61
N GLU A 237 -38.17 30.99 11.75
CA GLU A 237 -39.29 30.05 11.58
C GLU A 237 -40.36 30.26 12.66
N GLY A 238 -39.97 30.40 13.93
CA GLY A 238 -40.88 30.71 15.06
C GLY A 238 -41.60 32.04 14.88
N ALA A 239 -40.94 33.06 14.34
CA ALA A 239 -41.57 34.35 14.04
C ALA A 239 -42.68 34.23 12.98
N THR A 240 -42.47 33.37 11.99
CA THR A 240 -43.50 33.09 10.97
C THR A 240 -44.67 32.34 11.54
N TRP A 241 -44.48 31.34 12.41
CA TRP A 241 -45.56 30.62 13.11
C TRP A 241 -46.31 31.49 14.10
N ALA A 242 -45.62 32.42 14.75
CA ALA A 242 -46.23 33.36 15.67
C ALA A 242 -47.01 34.51 14.99
N GLY A 243 -47.04 34.56 13.64
CA GLY A 243 -47.69 35.60 12.85
C GLY A 243 -47.04 36.98 12.97
N LEU A 244 -45.75 37.05 13.33
CA LEU A 244 -45.00 38.28 13.46
C LEU A 244 -44.72 38.89 12.04
N PRO A 245 -44.42 40.18 11.94
CA PRO A 245 -44.18 40.81 10.66
C PRO A 245 -43.11 40.13 9.84
N VAL A 246 -43.36 39.92 8.54
CA VAL A 246 -42.44 39.20 7.62
C VAL A 246 -41.05 39.79 7.59
N TRP A 247 -40.87 41.10 7.76
CA TRP A 247 -39.56 41.74 7.80
C TRP A 247 -38.69 41.25 8.98
N LEU A 248 -39.28 40.84 10.11
CA LEU A 248 -38.56 40.35 11.27
C LEU A 248 -38.03 38.96 10.98
N SER A 249 -38.84 38.06 10.43
CA SER A 249 -38.41 36.74 9.96
C SER A 249 -37.33 36.88 8.89
N ALA A 250 -37.47 37.78 7.91
CA ALA A 250 -36.49 38.03 6.88
C ALA A 250 -35.17 38.56 7.47
N ALA A 251 -35.22 39.47 8.45
CA ALA A 251 -34.01 40.02 9.09
C ALA A 251 -33.23 38.92 9.85
N LEU A 252 -33.95 38.06 10.58
CA LEU A 252 -33.37 36.93 11.33
C LEU A 252 -32.75 35.91 10.36
N ALA A 253 -33.46 35.59 9.31
CA ALA A 253 -32.96 34.69 8.26
C ALA A 253 -31.69 35.21 7.58
N LEU A 254 -31.69 36.51 7.21
CA LEU A 254 -30.51 37.16 6.62
C LEU A 254 -29.35 37.15 7.60
N ALA A 255 -29.58 37.46 8.88
CA ALA A 255 -28.53 37.40 9.89
C ALA A 255 -27.94 35.96 10.03
N ALA A 256 -28.77 34.91 9.99
CA ALA A 256 -28.34 33.53 10.00
C ALA A 256 -27.46 33.19 8.77
N VAL A 257 -27.92 33.56 7.56
CA VAL A 257 -27.19 33.34 6.30
C VAL A 257 -25.86 34.07 6.30
N LEU A 258 -25.80 35.30 6.77
CA LEU A 258 -24.55 36.09 6.85
C LEU A 258 -23.59 35.53 7.89
N ALA A 259 -24.10 35.03 9.04
CA ALA A 259 -23.25 34.50 10.09
C ALA A 259 -22.53 33.19 9.71
N CYS A 260 -23.16 32.30 8.94
CA CYS A 260 -22.59 31.00 8.57
C CYS A 260 -22.32 30.79 7.08
N GLY A 261 -23.03 31.50 6.18
CA GLY A 261 -23.02 31.25 4.74
C GLY A 261 -21.96 31.99 3.92
N LEU A 262 -21.28 32.98 4.50
CA LEU A 262 -20.31 33.82 3.73
C LEU A 262 -19.21 33.03 3.04
N THR A 263 -18.73 31.96 3.69
CA THR A 263 -17.71 31.07 3.11
C THR A 263 -18.25 30.30 1.92
N THR A 264 -19.47 29.76 2.03
CA THR A 264 -20.18 29.04 0.97
C THR A 264 -20.45 29.96 -0.24
N TYR A 265 -20.92 31.17 0.01
CA TYR A 265 -21.13 32.17 -1.04
C TYR A 265 -19.84 32.56 -1.73
N LYS A 266 -18.73 32.80 -1.00
CA LYS A 266 -17.44 33.10 -1.57
C LYS A 266 -16.94 31.96 -2.46
N LYS A 267 -17.00 30.73 -1.98
CA LYS A 267 -16.62 29.52 -2.74
C LYS A 267 -17.53 29.32 -3.97
N GLY A 268 -18.83 29.54 -3.80
CA GLY A 268 -19.82 29.47 -4.88
C GLY A 268 -19.59 30.49 -5.97
N TRP A 269 -19.34 31.73 -5.60
CA TRP A 269 -19.04 32.83 -6.55
C TRP A 269 -17.76 32.57 -7.35
N ILE A 270 -16.69 32.09 -6.67
CA ILE A 270 -15.44 31.72 -7.34
C ILE A 270 -15.70 30.58 -8.34
N ALA A 271 -16.49 29.59 -7.97
CA ALA A 271 -16.84 28.47 -8.83
C ALA A 271 -17.62 28.90 -10.08
N ILE A 272 -18.66 29.74 -9.92
CA ILE A 272 -19.47 30.26 -11.01
C ILE A 272 -18.60 31.08 -11.97
N ARG A 273 -17.73 31.97 -11.43
CA ARG A 273 -16.83 32.81 -12.25
C ARG A 273 -15.85 31.96 -13.08
N ASN A 274 -15.46 30.80 -12.60
CA ASN A 274 -14.57 29.85 -13.31
C ASN A 274 -15.35 28.86 -14.19
N GLY A 275 -16.68 29.02 -14.37
CA GLY A 275 -17.53 28.12 -15.17
C GLY A 275 -17.61 26.72 -14.60
N ASN A 276 -17.58 26.55 -13.25
CA ASN A 276 -17.69 25.30 -12.56
C ASN A 276 -18.92 25.34 -11.63
N LEU A 277 -19.97 24.62 -11.99
CA LEU A 277 -21.16 24.45 -11.16
C LEU A 277 -20.90 23.36 -10.10
N ASN A 278 -20.27 23.78 -9.01
CA ASN A 278 -20.05 22.89 -7.86
C ASN A 278 -21.18 23.02 -6.81
N ILE A 279 -21.09 22.22 -5.77
CA ILE A 279 -22.07 22.20 -4.68
C ILE A 279 -22.28 23.57 -4.03
N ASN A 280 -21.21 24.35 -3.79
CA ASN A 280 -21.29 25.67 -3.19
C ASN A 280 -22.01 26.66 -4.13
N ALA A 281 -21.83 26.52 -5.45
CA ALA A 281 -22.53 27.32 -6.45
C ALA A 281 -24.03 27.00 -6.47
N LEU A 282 -24.39 25.71 -6.48
CA LEU A 282 -25.79 25.26 -6.45
C LEU A 282 -26.51 25.70 -5.18
N MET A 283 -25.85 25.57 -4.01
CA MET A 283 -26.39 25.99 -2.72
C MET A 283 -26.55 27.51 -2.66
N SER A 284 -25.60 28.31 -3.16
CA SER A 284 -25.70 29.78 -3.22
C SER A 284 -26.87 30.21 -4.09
N ILE A 285 -27.06 29.56 -5.26
CA ILE A 285 -28.20 29.82 -6.14
C ILE A 285 -29.51 29.46 -5.47
N ALA A 286 -29.60 28.27 -4.85
CA ALA A 286 -30.80 27.79 -4.21
C ALA A 286 -31.24 28.69 -3.05
N VAL A 287 -30.31 29.05 -2.14
CA VAL A 287 -30.58 29.92 -0.98
C VAL A 287 -30.97 31.33 -1.44
N THR A 288 -30.25 31.90 -2.44
CA THR A 288 -30.60 33.24 -3.00
C THR A 288 -31.96 33.21 -3.66
N GLY A 289 -32.27 32.15 -4.42
CA GLY A 289 -33.56 31.98 -5.08
C GLY A 289 -34.70 31.83 -4.05
N ALA A 290 -34.48 31.06 -2.96
CA ALA A 290 -35.44 30.92 -1.87
C ALA A 290 -35.73 32.27 -1.16
N MET A 291 -34.72 33.07 -0.90
CA MET A 291 -34.88 34.41 -0.36
C MET A 291 -35.66 35.34 -1.34
N ALA A 292 -35.37 35.26 -2.65
CA ALA A 292 -36.02 36.08 -3.67
C ALA A 292 -37.51 35.78 -3.83
N ILE A 293 -37.95 34.50 -3.59
CA ILE A 293 -39.36 34.12 -3.61
C ILE A 293 -40.05 34.25 -2.24
N GLY A 294 -39.37 34.83 -1.23
CA GLY A 294 -39.95 35.08 0.09
C GLY A 294 -39.87 33.95 1.07
N GLN A 295 -39.19 32.82 0.75
CA GLN A 295 -39.01 31.65 1.65
C GLN A 295 -37.79 31.87 2.58
N TRP A 296 -37.81 32.91 3.38
CA TRP A 296 -36.69 33.36 4.23
C TRP A 296 -36.27 32.34 5.29
N PRO A 297 -37.25 31.76 6.09
CA PRO A 297 -36.85 30.79 7.11
C PRO A 297 -36.24 29.53 6.54
N GLU A 298 -36.80 29.01 5.42
CA GLU A 298 -36.27 27.84 4.76
C GLU A 298 -34.85 28.08 4.19
N ALA A 299 -34.61 29.26 3.59
CA ALA A 299 -33.29 29.65 3.10
C ALA A 299 -32.23 29.66 4.22
N ALA A 300 -32.58 30.21 5.39
CA ALA A 300 -31.72 30.23 6.56
C ALA A 300 -31.44 28.82 7.09
N MET A 301 -32.48 27.99 7.22
CA MET A 301 -32.35 26.62 7.69
C MET A 301 -31.48 25.76 6.79
N VAL A 302 -31.67 25.89 5.46
CA VAL A 302 -30.84 25.21 4.44
C VAL A 302 -29.39 25.60 4.60
N MET A 303 -29.04 26.87 4.73
CA MET A 303 -27.67 27.34 4.87
C MET A 303 -27.02 26.82 6.16
N VAL A 304 -27.75 26.86 7.29
CA VAL A 304 -27.26 26.35 8.57
C VAL A 304 -27.01 24.84 8.52
N LEU A 305 -27.97 24.06 8.02
CA LEU A 305 -27.85 22.59 7.91
C LEU A 305 -26.71 22.21 6.95
N PHE A 306 -26.57 22.93 5.83
CA PHE A 306 -25.46 22.72 4.90
C PHE A 306 -24.11 22.98 5.56
N THR A 307 -23.98 24.09 6.31
CA THR A 307 -22.74 24.41 7.03
C THR A 307 -22.41 23.38 8.12
N ILE A 308 -23.44 22.86 8.80
CA ILE A 308 -23.28 21.75 9.76
C ILE A 308 -22.78 20.50 9.04
N ALA A 309 -23.36 20.17 7.88
CA ALA A 309 -22.94 19.03 7.09
C ALA A 309 -21.47 19.16 6.64
N GLU A 310 -21.06 20.33 6.10
CA GLU A 310 -19.64 20.61 5.74
C GLU A 310 -18.71 20.44 6.95
N LEU A 311 -19.12 20.91 8.15
CA LEU A 311 -18.30 20.78 9.36
C LEU A 311 -18.13 19.32 9.80
N ILE A 312 -19.20 18.53 9.73
CA ILE A 312 -19.17 17.10 10.09
C ILE A 312 -18.32 16.32 9.07
N GLU A 313 -18.44 16.66 7.79
CA GLU A 313 -17.62 16.11 6.72
C GLU A 313 -16.13 16.35 6.97
N ALA A 314 -15.75 17.61 7.23
CA ALA A 314 -14.37 17.97 7.53
C ALA A 314 -13.83 17.20 8.75
N LYS A 315 -14.59 17.14 9.85
CA LYS A 315 -14.21 16.37 11.04
C LYS A 315 -14.10 14.87 10.80
N SER A 316 -14.90 14.32 9.90
CA SER A 316 -14.89 12.90 9.57
C SER A 316 -13.66 12.54 8.74
N LEU A 317 -13.29 13.40 7.79
CA LEU A 317 -12.03 13.31 7.05
C LEU A 317 -10.82 13.47 8.00
N ASP A 318 -10.85 14.42 8.92
CA ASP A 318 -9.79 14.58 9.93
C ASP A 318 -9.67 13.32 10.82
N ARG A 319 -10.77 12.65 11.14
CA ARG A 319 -10.74 11.39 11.91
C ARG A 319 -10.07 10.25 11.14
N ALA A 320 -10.30 10.17 9.85
CA ALA A 320 -9.61 9.22 8.97
C ALA A 320 -8.11 9.58 8.83
N ARG A 321 -7.78 10.87 8.71
CA ARG A 321 -6.41 11.40 8.70
C ARG A 321 -5.66 11.09 10.00
N ASN A 322 -6.28 11.38 11.14
CA ASN A 322 -5.67 11.16 12.46
C ASN A 322 -5.37 9.68 12.73
N ALA A 323 -6.11 8.77 12.10
CA ALA A 323 -5.81 7.34 12.17
C ALA A 323 -4.47 6.98 11.53
N ILE A 324 -4.06 7.71 10.48
CA ILE A 324 -2.77 7.58 9.80
C ILE A 324 -1.70 8.40 10.54
N GLN A 325 -2.02 9.64 10.97
CA GLN A 325 -1.10 10.47 11.75
C GLN A 325 -0.68 9.81 13.08
N GLY A 326 -1.54 8.95 13.65
CA GLY A 326 -1.17 8.14 14.81
C GLY A 326 0.03 7.22 14.56
N LEU A 327 0.30 6.82 13.32
CA LEU A 327 1.51 6.09 12.94
C LEU A 327 2.75 7.02 12.97
N MET A 328 2.58 8.28 12.58
CA MET A 328 3.67 9.27 12.58
C MET A 328 4.16 9.62 14.01
N GLN A 329 3.30 9.47 15.01
CA GLN A 329 3.63 9.75 16.43
C GLN A 329 4.28 8.55 17.14
N LEU A 330 4.59 7.47 16.41
CA LEU A 330 5.20 6.28 16.99
C LEU A 330 6.69 6.46 17.29
N ALA A 331 7.44 7.28 16.55
CA ALA A 331 8.84 7.58 16.84
C ALA A 331 8.94 8.66 17.93
N PRO A 332 9.82 8.49 18.92
CA PRO A 332 10.13 9.55 19.87
C PRO A 332 10.94 10.66 19.20
N ASP A 333 10.73 11.91 19.64
CA ASP A 333 11.46 13.07 19.13
C ASP A 333 12.94 13.08 19.57
N THR A 334 13.31 12.28 20.58
CA THR A 334 14.65 12.27 21.19
C THR A 334 15.20 10.86 21.37
N ALA A 335 16.52 10.74 21.36
CA ALA A 335 17.25 9.50 21.59
C ALA A 335 18.41 9.73 22.59
N THR A 336 18.72 8.72 23.42
CA THR A 336 19.83 8.77 24.37
C THR A 336 21.08 8.19 23.70
N VAL A 337 22.01 9.05 23.30
CA VAL A 337 23.20 8.73 22.47
C VAL A 337 24.47 8.78 23.32
N GLN A 338 25.38 7.82 23.10
CA GLN A 338 26.71 7.81 23.66
C GLN A 338 27.59 8.82 22.91
N GLN A 339 28.17 9.77 23.66
CA GLN A 339 29.10 10.75 23.11
C GLN A 339 30.52 10.20 23.05
N ALA A 340 31.40 10.91 22.35
CA ALA A 340 32.82 10.53 22.22
C ALA A 340 33.57 10.47 23.57
N ASP A 341 33.09 11.21 24.59
CA ASP A 341 33.60 11.20 25.97
C ASP A 341 33.06 10.02 26.81
N GLY A 342 32.24 9.12 26.21
CA GLY A 342 31.58 8.00 26.87
C GLY A 342 30.34 8.38 27.67
N ALA A 343 30.00 9.66 27.78
CA ALA A 343 28.79 10.11 28.47
C ALA A 343 27.52 9.89 27.61
N TRP A 344 26.40 9.63 28.29
CA TRP A 344 25.10 9.47 27.64
C TRP A 344 24.35 10.79 27.66
N ARG A 345 23.93 11.28 26.49
CA ARG A 345 23.14 12.51 26.36
C ARG A 345 21.90 12.28 25.51
N THR A 346 20.81 12.87 25.95
CA THR A 346 19.56 12.88 25.15
C THR A 346 19.63 14.04 24.18
N ILE A 347 19.50 13.72 22.88
CA ILE A 347 19.47 14.67 21.76
C ILE A 347 18.28 14.40 20.87
N GLU A 348 17.96 15.32 19.98
CA GLU A 348 16.89 15.11 18.99
C GLU A 348 17.24 13.95 18.07
N ALA A 349 16.28 13.05 17.83
CA ALA A 349 16.48 11.88 16.98
C ALA A 349 16.92 12.27 15.54
N ALA A 350 16.45 13.41 15.04
CA ALA A 350 16.84 13.96 13.74
C ALA A 350 18.32 14.35 13.63
N GLN A 351 19.01 14.59 14.77
CA GLN A 351 20.43 14.98 14.83
C GLN A 351 21.37 13.80 15.06
N VAL A 352 20.83 12.59 15.24
CA VAL A 352 21.65 11.39 15.49
C VAL A 352 22.31 10.94 14.20
N ALA A 353 23.64 10.83 14.23
CA ALA A 353 24.45 10.41 13.09
C ALA A 353 24.37 8.89 12.88
N LEU A 354 24.57 8.46 11.63
CA LEU A 354 24.73 7.05 11.27
C LEU A 354 25.93 6.44 12.04
N GLY A 355 25.76 5.23 12.58
CA GLY A 355 26.79 4.53 13.35
C GLY A 355 26.85 4.94 14.83
N ALA A 356 26.11 5.95 15.28
CA ALA A 356 26.01 6.33 16.68
C ALA A 356 25.43 5.18 17.54
N VAL A 357 25.84 5.07 18.80
CA VAL A 357 25.31 4.08 19.73
C VAL A 357 24.23 4.74 20.59
N VAL A 358 23.05 4.14 20.58
CA VAL A 358 21.86 4.62 21.27
C VAL A 358 21.43 3.61 22.32
N ARG A 359 21.06 4.07 23.51
CA ARG A 359 20.52 3.26 24.61
C ARG A 359 19.01 3.40 24.72
N VAL A 360 18.34 2.27 24.90
CA VAL A 360 16.89 2.21 25.12
C VAL A 360 16.61 1.44 26.41
N LYS A 361 15.80 2.05 27.28
CA LYS A 361 15.38 1.48 28.56
C LYS A 361 14.03 0.76 28.41
N PRO A 362 13.66 -0.10 29.38
CA PRO A 362 12.33 -0.69 29.41
C PRO A 362 11.22 0.35 29.38
N GLY A 363 10.21 0.13 28.53
CA GLY A 363 9.07 1.04 28.32
C GLY A 363 9.35 2.18 27.34
N GLU A 364 10.60 2.41 26.92
CA GLU A 364 10.92 3.46 25.95
C GLU A 364 10.64 2.96 24.51
N ARG A 365 10.34 3.92 23.63
CA ARG A 365 10.23 3.67 22.19
C ARG A 365 11.59 3.81 21.53
N ILE A 366 11.87 2.94 20.56
CA ILE A 366 13.08 3.00 19.75
C ILE A 366 12.93 4.14 18.73
N GLY A 367 13.92 5.07 18.73
CA GLY A 367 13.85 6.30 17.93
C GLY A 367 14.34 6.16 16.49
N LEU A 368 15.22 5.21 16.23
CA LEU A 368 15.96 5.05 14.98
C LEU A 368 16.14 3.56 14.67
N ASP A 369 16.28 3.22 13.39
CA ASP A 369 16.64 1.86 13.00
C ASP A 369 18.09 1.56 13.34
N GLY A 370 18.36 0.34 13.78
CA GLY A 370 19.71 -0.06 14.16
C GLY A 370 19.86 -1.55 14.41
N GLU A 371 21.08 -1.93 14.81
CA GLU A 371 21.47 -3.28 15.19
C GLU A 371 21.91 -3.31 16.66
N VAL A 372 21.42 -4.25 17.44
CA VAL A 372 21.76 -4.41 18.86
C VAL A 372 23.25 -4.73 19.01
N VAL A 373 23.98 -3.93 19.78
CA VAL A 373 25.40 -4.12 20.07
C VAL A 373 25.62 -4.81 21.41
N ALA A 374 24.80 -4.46 22.41
CA ALA A 374 24.92 -5.00 23.76
C ALA A 374 23.57 -5.05 24.46
N GLY A 375 23.39 -6.06 25.30
CA GLY A 375 22.15 -6.28 26.05
C GLY A 375 21.21 -7.29 25.36
N ARG A 376 20.08 -7.56 26.03
CA ARG A 376 19.01 -8.44 25.54
C ARG A 376 17.68 -7.90 26.04
N SER A 377 16.65 -7.92 25.21
CA SER A 377 15.30 -7.53 25.59
C SER A 377 14.25 -8.19 24.71
N THR A 378 12.99 -8.06 25.12
CA THR A 378 11.83 -8.28 24.26
C THR A 378 11.33 -6.94 23.72
N VAL A 379 11.06 -6.89 22.42
CA VAL A 379 10.62 -5.68 21.71
C VAL A 379 9.25 -5.92 21.10
N ASN A 380 8.30 -5.07 21.44
CA ASN A 380 6.97 -5.09 20.85
C ASN A 380 7.00 -4.36 19.51
N GLN A 381 6.89 -5.13 18.43
CA GLN A 381 6.91 -4.64 17.06
C GLN A 381 5.51 -4.39 16.48
N ALA A 382 4.44 -4.63 17.26
CA ALA A 382 3.04 -4.44 16.83
C ALA A 382 2.75 -3.09 16.16
N PRO A 383 3.35 -1.96 16.60
CA PRO A 383 3.12 -0.66 15.94
C PRO A 383 3.49 -0.64 14.45
N ILE A 384 4.42 -1.49 14.00
CA ILE A 384 4.92 -1.55 12.62
C ILE A 384 4.41 -2.80 11.91
N THR A 385 4.55 -3.98 12.53
CA THR A 385 4.19 -5.26 11.90
C THR A 385 2.72 -5.62 12.08
N GLY A 386 2.07 -5.08 13.12
CA GLY A 386 0.73 -5.46 13.53
C GLY A 386 0.66 -6.79 14.32
N GLU A 387 1.80 -7.43 14.59
CA GLU A 387 1.88 -8.65 15.40
C GLU A 387 1.93 -8.33 16.90
N SER A 388 1.04 -8.98 17.66
CA SER A 388 0.89 -8.67 19.10
C SER A 388 1.93 -9.34 20.00
N LEU A 389 2.69 -10.31 19.49
CA LEU A 389 3.69 -11.02 20.28
C LEU A 389 5.02 -10.26 20.28
N PRO A 390 5.60 -9.94 21.46
CA PRO A 390 6.92 -9.34 21.52
C PRO A 390 8.00 -10.30 21.01
N VAL A 391 9.00 -9.74 20.34
CA VAL A 391 10.12 -10.50 19.75
C VAL A 391 11.36 -10.33 20.62
N GLU A 392 12.03 -11.43 20.96
CA GLU A 392 13.32 -11.36 21.63
C GLU A 392 14.39 -10.76 20.72
N LYS A 393 15.21 -9.86 21.27
CA LYS A 393 16.32 -9.20 20.60
C LYS A 393 17.59 -9.34 21.42
N ALA A 394 18.66 -9.76 20.74
CA ALA A 394 20.02 -9.92 21.28
C ALA A 394 21.04 -9.25 20.37
N SER A 395 22.31 -9.25 20.78
CA SER A 395 23.40 -8.66 19.97
C SER A 395 23.43 -9.26 18.55
N GLY A 396 23.45 -8.40 17.53
CA GLY A 396 23.37 -8.72 16.11
C GLY A 396 21.96 -8.65 15.52
N ASP A 397 20.92 -8.48 16.33
CA ASP A 397 19.54 -8.39 15.84
C ASP A 397 19.16 -6.96 15.45
N ALA A 398 18.41 -6.82 14.35
CA ALA A 398 17.88 -5.53 13.91
C ALA A 398 16.73 -5.04 14.79
N VAL A 399 16.70 -3.74 15.05
CA VAL A 399 15.62 -3.02 15.74
C VAL A 399 15.15 -1.84 14.91
N TYR A 400 13.86 -1.47 15.04
CA TYR A 400 13.21 -0.51 14.17
C TYR A 400 12.58 0.65 14.92
N ALA A 401 12.66 1.86 14.34
CA ALA A 401 12.05 3.07 14.86
C ALA A 401 10.53 2.88 15.06
N GLY A 402 10.01 3.39 16.20
CA GLY A 402 8.58 3.30 16.53
C GLY A 402 8.16 2.05 17.31
N THR A 403 9.02 1.01 17.41
CA THR A 403 8.78 -0.17 18.24
C THR A 403 9.04 0.14 19.73
N ILE A 404 8.53 -0.69 20.63
CA ILE A 404 8.56 -0.46 22.08
C ILE A 404 9.45 -1.51 22.74
N ASN A 405 10.46 -1.07 23.50
CA ASN A 405 11.27 -1.95 24.33
C ASN A 405 10.50 -2.33 25.60
N GLU A 406 10.39 -3.63 25.94
CA GLU A 406 9.55 -4.07 27.07
C GLU A 406 10.33 -4.44 28.32
N SER A 407 11.31 -5.36 28.24
CA SER A 407 11.82 -6.04 29.43
C SER A 407 13.23 -5.59 29.88
N GLY A 408 14.18 -5.51 28.97
CA GLY A 408 15.59 -5.23 29.25
C GLY A 408 16.06 -3.86 28.76
N SER A 409 17.23 -3.40 29.18
CA SER A 409 17.92 -2.30 28.53
C SER A 409 18.92 -2.85 27.53
N PHE A 410 19.01 -2.25 26.37
CA PHE A 410 20.01 -2.59 25.36
C PHE A 410 20.56 -1.35 24.66
N ASP A 411 21.75 -1.51 24.12
CA ASP A 411 22.41 -0.51 23.29
C ASP A 411 22.43 -1.00 21.85
N TYR A 412 22.08 -0.12 20.91
CA TYR A 412 22.08 -0.44 19.48
C TYR A 412 22.85 0.61 18.67
N ARG A 413 23.43 0.20 17.57
CA ARG A 413 24.14 1.05 16.60
C ARG A 413 23.15 1.46 15.51
N VAL A 414 23.06 2.76 15.25
CA VAL A 414 22.16 3.34 14.24
C VAL A 414 22.59 2.92 12.83
N THR A 415 21.68 2.31 12.08
CA THR A 415 21.87 1.88 10.68
C THR A 415 21.16 2.77 9.66
N ALA A 416 20.16 3.56 10.09
CA ALA A 416 19.48 4.53 9.24
C ALA A 416 19.18 5.83 10.00
N VAL A 417 19.37 6.97 9.34
CA VAL A 417 18.98 8.28 9.90
C VAL A 417 17.47 8.41 10.00
N ALA A 418 16.97 9.30 10.87
CA ALA A 418 15.54 9.43 11.14
C ALA A 418 14.67 9.60 9.89
N ALA A 419 15.14 10.37 8.89
CA ALA A 419 14.43 10.60 7.63
C ALA A 419 14.31 9.34 6.74
N ASN A 420 15.24 8.39 6.88
CA ASN A 420 15.30 7.16 6.09
C ASN A 420 14.98 5.91 6.93
N SER A 421 14.45 6.09 8.14
CA SER A 421 14.02 4.96 8.98
C SER A 421 12.87 4.19 8.33
N THR A 422 12.72 2.93 8.69
CA THR A 422 11.60 2.08 8.24
C THR A 422 10.26 2.75 8.50
N LEU A 423 10.08 3.39 9.66
CA LEU A 423 8.87 4.14 9.97
C LEU A 423 8.68 5.35 9.04
N ALA A 424 9.74 6.10 8.71
CA ALA A 424 9.66 7.22 7.77
C ALA A 424 9.25 6.75 6.36
N ARG A 425 9.79 5.61 5.90
CA ARG A 425 9.40 4.98 4.62
C ARG A 425 7.95 4.51 4.61
N ILE A 426 7.47 3.92 5.70
CA ILE A 426 6.06 3.56 5.88
C ILE A 426 5.17 4.80 5.73
N ILE A 427 5.52 5.87 6.40
CA ILE A 427 4.78 7.14 6.34
C ILE A 427 4.75 7.66 4.90
N HIS A 428 5.90 7.71 4.23
CA HIS A 428 6.02 8.18 2.85
C HIS A 428 5.19 7.33 1.88
N ALA A 429 5.24 6.00 1.99
CA ALA A 429 4.44 5.11 1.15
C ALA A 429 2.93 5.28 1.37
N VAL A 430 2.48 5.51 2.62
CA VAL A 430 1.07 5.82 2.92
C VAL A 430 0.67 7.19 2.37
N GLU A 431 1.56 8.18 2.39
CA GLU A 431 1.34 9.51 1.84
C GLU A 431 1.23 9.47 0.31
N GLU A 432 2.11 8.76 -0.36
CA GLU A 432 2.09 8.55 -1.81
C GLU A 432 0.83 7.81 -2.26
N ALA A 433 0.42 6.79 -1.48
CA ALA A 433 -0.81 6.04 -1.72
C ALA A 433 -2.07 6.91 -1.80
N GLN A 434 -2.08 8.04 -1.11
CA GLN A 434 -3.22 8.95 -1.09
C GLN A 434 -3.31 9.83 -2.34
N GLY A 435 -2.22 10.00 -3.09
CA GLY A 435 -2.18 10.74 -4.35
C GLY A 435 -2.86 10.00 -5.51
N ALA A 436 -2.87 8.68 -5.49
CA ALA A 436 -3.43 7.84 -6.55
C ALA A 436 -4.93 7.59 -6.38
N LYS A 437 -5.76 8.25 -7.20
CA LYS A 437 -7.23 8.10 -7.16
C LYS A 437 -7.68 6.69 -7.57
N ALA A 438 -8.47 6.06 -6.71
CA ALA A 438 -9.12 4.78 -6.99
C ALA A 438 -10.08 4.84 -8.19
N PRO A 439 -10.31 3.71 -8.90
CA PRO A 439 -11.23 3.64 -10.05
C PRO A 439 -12.63 4.16 -9.72
N THR A 440 -13.20 3.75 -8.59
CA THR A 440 -14.51 4.24 -8.13
C THR A 440 -14.51 5.75 -7.87
N GLN A 441 -13.43 6.31 -7.35
CA GLN A 441 -13.32 7.76 -7.13
C GLN A 441 -13.28 8.52 -8.46
N ARG A 442 -12.51 8.03 -9.45
CA ARG A 442 -12.48 8.60 -10.80
C ARG A 442 -13.87 8.56 -11.47
N PHE A 443 -14.59 7.44 -11.32
CA PHE A 443 -15.96 7.30 -11.80
C PHE A 443 -16.91 8.33 -11.17
N VAL A 444 -16.89 8.49 -9.84
CA VAL A 444 -17.73 9.45 -9.11
C VAL A 444 -17.41 10.90 -9.53
N ASP A 445 -16.13 11.24 -9.68
CA ASP A 445 -15.71 12.57 -10.15
C ASP A 445 -16.23 12.86 -11.57
N GLN A 446 -16.13 11.87 -12.47
CA GLN A 446 -16.64 12.00 -13.85
C GLN A 446 -18.16 12.09 -13.87
N PHE A 447 -18.85 11.25 -13.10
CA PHE A 447 -20.29 11.28 -12.95
C PHE A 447 -20.76 12.67 -12.45
N ALA A 448 -20.17 13.19 -11.38
CA ALA A 448 -20.52 14.49 -10.83
C ALA A 448 -20.34 15.64 -11.84
N ARG A 449 -19.30 15.58 -12.68
CA ARG A 449 -19.01 16.57 -13.72
C ARG A 449 -20.09 16.65 -14.78
N VAL A 450 -20.70 15.53 -15.15
CA VAL A 450 -21.76 15.47 -16.16
C VAL A 450 -23.13 15.68 -15.52
N TYR A 451 -23.36 15.06 -14.37
CA TYR A 451 -24.64 15.06 -13.67
C TYR A 451 -25.05 16.47 -13.20
N THR A 452 -24.13 17.24 -12.61
CA THR A 452 -24.45 18.55 -12.03
C THR A 452 -24.98 19.57 -13.05
N PRO A 453 -24.37 19.75 -14.25
CA PRO A 453 -24.93 20.62 -15.29
C PRO A 453 -26.30 20.14 -15.83
N ILE A 454 -26.50 18.82 -15.95
CA ILE A 454 -27.78 18.25 -16.39
C ILE A 454 -28.87 18.58 -15.38
N VAL A 455 -28.61 18.38 -14.09
CA VAL A 455 -29.57 18.71 -13.03
C VAL A 455 -29.92 20.20 -13.03
N PHE A 456 -28.91 21.08 -13.21
CA PHE A 456 -29.15 22.50 -13.31
C PHE A 456 -30.06 22.85 -14.49
N ALA A 457 -29.83 22.25 -15.66
CA ALA A 457 -30.68 22.45 -16.84
C ALA A 457 -32.12 21.93 -16.63
N VAL A 458 -32.26 20.75 -15.97
CA VAL A 458 -33.58 20.20 -15.62
C VAL A 458 -34.29 21.08 -14.59
N ALA A 459 -33.61 21.60 -13.59
CA ALA A 459 -34.18 22.53 -12.63
C ALA A 459 -34.67 23.81 -13.31
N LEU A 460 -33.90 24.38 -14.25
CA LEU A 460 -34.30 25.52 -15.03
C LEU A 460 -35.54 25.19 -15.89
N LEU A 461 -35.56 24.02 -16.53
CA LEU A 461 -36.72 23.57 -17.30
C LEU A 461 -37.96 23.43 -16.43
N VAL A 462 -37.85 22.86 -15.21
CA VAL A 462 -38.96 22.73 -14.24
C VAL A 462 -39.42 24.09 -13.75
N ALA A 463 -38.53 25.10 -13.60
CA ALA A 463 -38.90 26.43 -13.22
C ALA A 463 -39.72 27.18 -14.32
N VAL A 464 -39.39 26.92 -15.60
CA VAL A 464 -39.88 27.75 -16.72
C VAL A 464 -40.97 27.09 -17.55
N ALA A 465 -40.86 25.80 -17.90
CA ALA A 465 -41.74 25.14 -18.84
C ALA A 465 -43.18 24.98 -18.31
N PRO A 466 -43.46 24.53 -17.10
CA PRO A 466 -44.83 24.36 -16.61
C PRO A 466 -45.59 25.66 -16.45
N PRO A 467 -45.05 26.78 -15.92
CA PRO A 467 -45.76 28.06 -15.93
C PRO A 467 -46.14 28.53 -17.33
N LEU A 468 -45.26 28.34 -18.34
CA LEU A 468 -45.48 28.77 -19.71
C LEU A 468 -46.48 27.90 -20.46
N VAL A 469 -46.44 26.58 -20.28
CA VAL A 469 -47.20 25.62 -21.06
C VAL A 469 -48.52 25.26 -20.38
N MET A 470 -48.57 25.16 -19.05
CA MET A 470 -49.72 24.68 -18.27
C MET A 470 -50.40 25.79 -17.49
N GLY A 471 -49.91 27.07 -17.56
CA GLY A 471 -50.42 28.20 -16.79
C GLY A 471 -50.24 28.11 -15.28
N GLY A 472 -49.23 27.35 -14.82
CA GLY A 472 -48.91 27.19 -13.39
C GLY A 472 -48.42 28.48 -12.74
N ALA A 473 -48.56 28.56 -11.43
CA ALA A 473 -48.03 29.67 -10.64
C ALA A 473 -46.50 29.68 -10.67
N TRP A 474 -45.86 30.73 -11.12
CA TRP A 474 -44.38 30.85 -11.18
C TRP A 474 -43.72 30.60 -9.85
N HIS A 475 -44.31 31.09 -8.75
CA HIS A 475 -43.80 30.90 -7.40
C HIS A 475 -43.62 29.44 -7.05
N ASP A 476 -44.63 28.59 -7.30
CA ASP A 476 -44.60 27.16 -6.92
C ASP A 476 -43.61 26.36 -7.75
N TRP A 477 -43.50 26.65 -9.04
CA TRP A 477 -42.58 25.93 -9.91
C TRP A 477 -41.14 26.37 -9.73
N ILE A 478 -40.85 27.65 -9.44
CA ILE A 478 -39.53 28.12 -9.03
C ILE A 478 -39.15 27.45 -7.71
N TYR A 479 -40.05 27.37 -6.71
CA TYR A 479 -39.79 26.71 -5.45
C TYR A 479 -39.43 25.24 -5.66
N ARG A 480 -40.23 24.48 -6.44
CA ARG A 480 -39.95 23.07 -6.79
C ARG A 480 -38.59 22.89 -7.51
N ALA A 481 -38.25 23.81 -8.39
CA ALA A 481 -36.95 23.80 -9.07
C ALA A 481 -35.79 24.05 -8.10
N LEU A 482 -35.94 24.93 -7.11
CA LEU A 482 -34.95 25.17 -6.08
C LEU A 482 -34.78 23.95 -5.14
N VAL A 483 -35.90 23.32 -4.75
CA VAL A 483 -35.89 22.05 -3.99
C VAL A 483 -35.20 20.94 -4.78
N LEU A 484 -35.49 20.83 -6.08
CA LEU A 484 -34.84 19.87 -7.00
C LEU A 484 -33.33 20.11 -7.02
N LEU A 485 -32.90 21.38 -7.11
CA LEU A 485 -31.49 21.76 -7.17
C LEU A 485 -30.72 21.33 -5.92
N VAL A 486 -31.36 21.49 -4.74
CA VAL A 486 -30.79 21.07 -3.45
C VAL A 486 -30.70 19.54 -3.34
N ILE A 487 -31.80 18.83 -3.62
CA ILE A 487 -31.85 17.35 -3.53
C ILE A 487 -30.85 16.69 -4.46
N ALA A 488 -30.70 17.22 -5.65
CA ALA A 488 -29.87 16.63 -6.68
C ALA A 488 -28.37 16.79 -6.44
N CYS A 489 -27.93 17.49 -5.38
CA CYS A 489 -26.52 17.58 -5.04
C CYS A 489 -25.93 16.20 -4.71
N PRO A 490 -24.85 15.73 -5.36
CA PRO A 490 -24.30 14.38 -5.12
C PRO A 490 -23.34 14.34 -3.90
N CYS A 491 -23.62 15.09 -2.80
CA CYS A 491 -22.74 15.25 -1.64
C CYS A 491 -22.33 13.93 -1.02
N ALA A 492 -23.29 13.13 -0.58
CA ALA A 492 -23.03 11.85 0.07
C ALA A 492 -22.21 10.88 -0.82
N LEU A 493 -22.41 10.94 -2.15
CA LEU A 493 -21.70 10.10 -3.10
C LEU A 493 -20.23 10.52 -3.22
N VAL A 494 -19.97 11.81 -3.34
CA VAL A 494 -18.60 12.37 -3.53
C VAL A 494 -17.76 12.17 -2.29
N ILE A 495 -18.33 12.30 -1.10
CA ILE A 495 -17.61 12.17 0.19
C ILE A 495 -17.37 10.71 0.57
N SER A 496 -18.33 9.83 0.28
CA SER A 496 -18.29 8.43 0.67
C SER A 496 -17.03 7.71 0.16
N THR A 497 -16.63 7.96 -1.08
CA THR A 497 -15.55 7.23 -1.74
C THR A 497 -14.19 7.49 -1.08
N PRO A 498 -13.70 8.76 -0.96
CA PRO A 498 -12.40 9.02 -0.33
C PRO A 498 -12.37 8.57 1.14
N VAL A 499 -13.44 8.78 1.92
CA VAL A 499 -13.49 8.35 3.32
C VAL A 499 -13.37 6.83 3.44
N THR A 500 -14.05 6.08 2.58
CA THR A 500 -14.01 4.61 2.59
C THR A 500 -12.62 4.09 2.19
N ILE A 501 -12.02 4.63 1.13
CA ILE A 501 -10.68 4.24 0.66
C ILE A 501 -9.61 4.54 1.72
N VAL A 502 -9.61 5.76 2.26
CA VAL A 502 -8.64 6.16 3.31
C VAL A 502 -8.79 5.30 4.57
N SER A 503 -10.03 4.99 4.95
CA SER A 503 -10.29 4.08 6.08
C SER A 503 -9.76 2.67 5.81
N GLY A 504 -9.89 2.17 4.58
CA GLY A 504 -9.33 0.88 4.16
C GLY A 504 -7.80 0.88 4.17
N LEU A 505 -7.16 1.91 3.61
CA LEU A 505 -5.70 2.07 3.61
C LEU A 505 -5.15 2.15 5.05
N ALA A 506 -5.80 2.92 5.92
CA ALA A 506 -5.42 3.02 7.34
C ALA A 506 -5.60 1.69 8.09
N ALA A 507 -6.62 0.90 7.75
CA ALA A 507 -6.86 -0.42 8.35
C ALA A 507 -5.80 -1.45 7.88
N ALA A 508 -5.34 -1.36 6.63
CA ALA A 508 -4.24 -2.15 6.07
C ALA A 508 -2.92 -1.81 6.78
N ALA A 509 -2.57 -0.52 6.84
CA ALA A 509 -1.33 -0.03 7.42
C ALA A 509 -1.17 -0.43 8.89
N ARG A 510 -2.25 -0.37 9.70
CA ARG A 510 -2.24 -0.83 11.11
C ARG A 510 -1.92 -2.32 11.29
N ARG A 511 -1.94 -3.10 10.21
CA ARG A 511 -1.62 -4.53 10.21
C ARG A 511 -0.34 -4.84 9.45
N GLY A 512 0.49 -3.83 9.24
CA GLY A 512 1.73 -4.00 8.51
C GLY A 512 1.54 -4.35 7.04
N ILE A 513 0.42 -3.93 6.42
CA ILE A 513 0.16 -4.05 4.98
C ILE A 513 0.16 -2.65 4.39
N LEU A 514 1.22 -2.28 3.71
CA LEU A 514 1.37 -1.01 3.03
C LEU A 514 0.85 -1.12 1.60
N VAL A 515 -0.15 -0.32 1.25
CA VAL A 515 -0.75 -0.31 -0.08
C VAL A 515 -0.47 1.03 -0.73
N LYS A 516 0.21 1.06 -1.87
CA LYS A 516 0.63 2.28 -2.58
C LYS A 516 -0.48 3.03 -3.33
N GLY A 517 -1.74 2.68 -3.12
CA GLY A 517 -2.83 3.42 -3.72
C GLY A 517 -4.20 2.82 -3.51
N GLY A 518 -5.22 3.67 -3.54
CA GLY A 518 -6.61 3.22 -3.53
C GLY A 518 -6.97 2.32 -4.72
N VAL A 519 -6.21 2.41 -5.81
CA VAL A 519 -6.35 1.55 -7.00
C VAL A 519 -6.14 0.09 -6.60
N TYR A 520 -5.01 -0.22 -5.97
CA TYR A 520 -4.65 -1.59 -5.58
C TYR A 520 -5.57 -2.13 -4.49
N LEU A 521 -6.03 -1.26 -3.57
CA LEU A 521 -7.03 -1.64 -2.57
C LEU A 521 -8.37 -2.04 -3.21
N GLU A 522 -8.80 -1.41 -4.30
CA GLU A 522 -10.00 -1.80 -5.04
C GLU A 522 -9.77 -3.03 -5.94
N GLU A 523 -8.61 -3.12 -6.62
CA GLU A 523 -8.31 -4.20 -7.57
C GLU A 523 -8.00 -5.53 -6.88
N GLY A 524 -7.49 -5.53 -5.65
CA GLY A 524 -7.18 -6.74 -4.89
C GLY A 524 -8.35 -7.74 -4.77
N ARG A 525 -9.59 -7.27 -4.83
CA ARG A 525 -10.78 -8.14 -4.87
C ARG A 525 -10.92 -8.99 -6.13
N LYS A 526 -10.27 -8.56 -7.23
CA LYS A 526 -10.32 -9.22 -8.54
C LYS A 526 -9.23 -10.26 -8.71
N LEU A 527 -8.35 -10.38 -7.73
CA LEU A 527 -7.24 -11.34 -7.77
C LEU A 527 -7.78 -12.75 -8.00
N ALA A 528 -7.30 -13.40 -9.06
CA ALA A 528 -7.67 -14.75 -9.46
C ALA A 528 -6.46 -15.70 -9.41
N TRP A 529 -5.25 -15.18 -9.67
CA TRP A 529 -4.00 -15.88 -9.57
C TRP A 529 -3.00 -15.15 -8.70
N LEU A 530 -2.22 -15.90 -7.95
CA LEU A 530 -1.09 -15.40 -7.21
C LEU A 530 0.16 -16.21 -7.59
N ALA A 531 1.08 -15.58 -8.29
CA ALA A 531 2.40 -16.10 -8.54
C ALA A 531 3.30 -15.82 -7.31
N LEU A 532 4.04 -16.82 -6.87
CA LEU A 532 4.83 -16.79 -5.65
C LEU A 532 6.28 -17.14 -5.97
N ASP A 533 7.23 -16.31 -5.57
CA ASP A 533 8.61 -16.78 -5.48
C ASP A 533 8.75 -17.84 -4.38
N LYS A 534 9.75 -18.70 -4.47
CA LYS A 534 10.01 -19.72 -3.47
C LYS A 534 10.75 -19.16 -2.26
N THR A 535 11.94 -18.62 -2.53
CA THR A 535 12.97 -18.28 -1.52
C THR A 535 12.60 -17.03 -0.73
N GLY A 536 12.59 -17.12 0.62
CA GLY A 536 12.19 -15.99 1.45
C GLY A 536 10.67 -15.71 1.46
N THR A 537 9.92 -16.17 0.47
CA THR A 537 8.46 -16.01 0.35
C THR A 537 7.72 -17.21 0.95
N ILE A 538 7.78 -18.36 0.30
CA ILE A 538 7.14 -19.61 0.76
C ILE A 538 8.00 -20.28 1.84
N THR A 539 9.33 -20.21 1.68
CA THR A 539 10.34 -20.80 2.55
C THR A 539 11.01 -19.73 3.42
N HIS A 540 11.77 -20.18 4.42
CA HIS A 540 12.49 -19.27 5.31
C HIS A 540 13.65 -18.51 4.64
N GLY A 541 14.07 -18.91 3.42
CA GLY A 541 15.23 -18.33 2.73
C GLY A 541 16.57 -18.65 3.39
N LYS A 542 16.56 -19.49 4.43
CA LYS A 542 17.73 -19.91 5.20
C LYS A 542 17.81 -21.43 5.17
N PRO A 543 18.72 -22.01 4.36
CA PRO A 543 18.90 -23.43 4.33
C PRO A 543 19.30 -23.97 5.71
N VAL A 544 18.71 -25.09 6.11
CA VAL A 544 19.04 -25.81 7.34
C VAL A 544 19.40 -27.23 7.02
N GLN A 545 20.31 -27.83 7.78
CA GLN A 545 20.60 -29.24 7.67
C GLN A 545 19.41 -30.04 8.21
N THR A 546 18.76 -30.81 7.34
CA THR A 546 17.58 -31.62 7.68
C THR A 546 17.94 -33.05 7.99
N ASP A 547 18.97 -33.61 7.31
CA ASP A 547 19.36 -35.01 7.48
C ASP A 547 20.88 -35.11 7.54
N PHE A 548 21.34 -36.14 8.28
CA PHE A 548 22.71 -36.58 8.36
C PHE A 548 22.74 -38.07 8.45
N ASP A 549 23.45 -38.73 7.55
CA ASP A 549 23.59 -40.17 7.50
C ASP A 549 25.07 -40.55 7.35
N VAL A 550 25.51 -41.55 8.14
CA VAL A 550 26.86 -42.13 8.04
C VAL A 550 26.82 -43.25 7.02
N HIS A 551 27.66 -43.15 5.98
CA HIS A 551 27.67 -44.13 4.90
C HIS A 551 28.68 -45.24 5.11
N ALA A 552 29.75 -45.03 5.86
CA ALA A 552 30.74 -46.04 6.18
C ALA A 552 30.38 -46.78 7.48
N ASP A 553 30.17 -48.07 7.42
CA ASP A 553 29.68 -48.90 8.56
C ASP A 553 30.58 -48.86 9.82
N ASP A 554 31.88 -48.52 9.64
CA ASP A 554 32.89 -48.47 10.72
C ASP A 554 33.22 -47.03 11.16
N ALA A 555 32.53 -46.00 10.61
CA ALA A 555 32.82 -44.62 10.91
C ALA A 555 31.99 -44.13 12.11
N ASP A 556 32.65 -43.42 13.03
CA ASP A 556 31.99 -42.72 14.13
C ASP A 556 31.21 -41.53 13.62
N ALA A 557 29.91 -41.51 13.87
CA ALA A 557 28.99 -40.46 13.44
C ALA A 557 29.39 -39.06 13.96
N ALA A 558 29.90 -38.98 15.20
CA ALA A 558 30.34 -37.73 15.77
C ALA A 558 31.58 -37.19 15.04
N ARG A 559 32.53 -38.07 14.67
CA ARG A 559 33.71 -37.72 13.91
C ARG A 559 33.37 -37.32 12.48
N VAL A 560 32.51 -38.03 11.79
CA VAL A 560 32.07 -37.69 10.40
C VAL A 560 31.40 -36.31 10.37
N ARG A 561 30.49 -36.05 11.32
CA ARG A 561 29.85 -34.75 11.47
C ARG A 561 30.86 -33.65 11.76
N HIS A 562 31.82 -33.89 12.63
CA HIS A 562 32.86 -32.92 12.99
C HIS A 562 33.77 -32.58 11.80
N LEU A 563 34.20 -33.59 11.03
CA LEU A 563 35.04 -33.39 9.82
C LEU A 563 34.27 -32.59 8.74
N GLY A 564 33.03 -32.99 8.43
CA GLY A 564 32.16 -32.31 7.46
C GLY A 564 31.88 -30.86 7.86
N ALA A 565 31.59 -30.62 9.13
CA ALA A 565 31.34 -29.28 9.65
C ALA A 565 32.59 -28.40 9.68
N SER A 566 33.78 -28.99 9.94
CA SER A 566 35.07 -28.27 9.93
C SER A 566 35.41 -27.75 8.52
N LEU A 567 35.21 -28.56 7.48
CA LEU A 567 35.35 -28.13 6.08
C LEU A 567 34.30 -27.08 5.71
N ALA A 568 33.04 -27.33 6.09
CA ALA A 568 31.92 -26.46 5.80
C ALA A 568 32.07 -25.07 6.43
N ALA A 569 32.63 -24.99 7.63
CA ALA A 569 32.86 -23.71 8.36
C ALA A 569 33.86 -22.76 7.66
N ARG A 570 34.63 -23.24 6.70
CA ARG A 570 35.62 -22.44 5.92
C ARG A 570 35.03 -21.89 4.63
N SER A 571 33.75 -22.21 4.32
CA SER A 571 33.08 -21.82 3.10
C SER A 571 31.92 -20.84 3.37
N ASP A 572 31.80 -19.83 2.50
CA ASP A 572 30.70 -18.85 2.54
C ASP A 572 29.41 -19.37 1.89
N HIS A 573 29.47 -20.57 1.28
CA HIS A 573 28.31 -21.12 0.58
C HIS A 573 27.16 -21.45 1.55
N PRO A 574 25.89 -21.06 1.27
CA PRO A 574 24.77 -21.23 2.19
C PRO A 574 24.56 -22.66 2.70
N VAL A 575 24.75 -23.66 1.84
CA VAL A 575 24.66 -25.07 2.21
C VAL A 575 25.76 -25.46 3.21
N SER A 576 26.98 -24.97 3.00
CA SER A 576 28.11 -25.21 3.93
C SER A 576 27.84 -24.55 5.27
N GLN A 577 27.36 -23.30 5.28
CA GLN A 577 27.02 -22.58 6.51
C GLN A 577 25.92 -23.30 7.30
N ALA A 578 24.92 -23.88 6.63
CA ALA A 578 23.88 -24.69 7.26
C ALA A 578 24.44 -25.92 7.99
N ILE A 579 25.41 -26.63 7.36
CA ILE A 579 26.07 -27.80 7.97
C ILE A 579 26.88 -27.38 9.21
N ALA A 580 27.64 -26.30 9.10
CA ALA A 580 28.44 -25.78 10.21
C ALA A 580 27.55 -25.29 11.36
N ALA A 581 26.44 -24.62 11.06
CA ALA A 581 25.46 -24.15 12.05
C ALA A 581 24.80 -25.32 12.79
N ALA A 582 24.38 -26.37 12.07
CA ALA A 582 23.80 -27.56 12.67
C ALA A 582 24.77 -28.28 13.63
N ALA A 583 26.06 -28.34 13.27
CA ALA A 583 27.07 -28.91 14.14
C ALA A 583 27.27 -28.08 15.42
N ARG A 584 27.27 -26.73 15.33
CA ARG A 584 27.32 -25.84 16.51
C ARG A 584 26.10 -26.07 17.42
N ALA A 585 24.93 -26.14 16.85
CA ALA A 585 23.69 -26.41 17.59
C ALA A 585 23.70 -27.81 18.28
N ALA A 586 24.38 -28.80 17.68
CA ALA A 586 24.55 -30.14 18.26
C ALA A 586 25.66 -30.18 19.32
N GLY A 587 26.28 -29.07 19.71
CA GLY A 587 27.27 -28.98 20.79
C GLY A 587 28.72 -29.03 20.33
N THR A 588 29.03 -28.89 19.04
CA THR A 588 30.41 -28.80 18.56
C THR A 588 31.00 -27.43 18.91
N ALA A 589 31.76 -27.36 19.98
CA ALA A 589 32.32 -26.12 20.49
C ALA A 589 33.47 -25.56 19.61
N THR A 590 34.27 -26.42 19.00
CA THR A 590 35.45 -26.08 18.17
C THR A 590 35.49 -26.92 16.90
N PHE A 591 35.89 -26.32 15.80
CA PHE A 591 36.11 -27.02 14.53
C PHE A 591 37.62 -27.37 14.43
N ALA A 592 37.94 -28.45 13.69
CA ALA A 592 39.31 -28.79 13.38
C ALA A 592 39.97 -27.75 12.50
N ASP A 593 41.33 -27.62 12.63
CA ASP A 593 42.09 -26.79 11.72
C ASP A 593 42.15 -27.43 10.33
N VAL A 594 41.76 -26.68 9.32
CA VAL A 594 41.72 -27.12 7.93
C VAL A 594 42.85 -26.48 7.16
N GLN A 595 43.82 -27.30 6.72
CA GLN A 595 44.96 -26.91 5.90
C GLN A 595 44.62 -27.14 4.40
N ASP A 596 45.31 -26.41 3.50
CA ASP A 596 45.13 -26.54 2.06
C ASP A 596 43.65 -26.46 1.61
N PHE A 597 42.90 -25.56 2.23
CA PHE A 597 41.48 -25.37 1.89
C PHE A 597 41.32 -24.78 0.50
N GLU A 598 40.48 -25.42 -0.32
CA GLU A 598 40.19 -24.97 -1.68
C GLU A 598 38.71 -25.18 -2.01
N ALA A 599 38.09 -24.15 -2.59
CA ALA A 599 36.75 -24.24 -3.17
C ALA A 599 36.82 -24.73 -4.62
N ILE A 600 36.11 -25.81 -4.92
CA ILE A 600 36.00 -26.39 -6.25
C ILE A 600 34.72 -25.88 -6.90
N VAL A 601 34.84 -24.96 -7.84
CA VAL A 601 33.72 -24.27 -8.47
C VAL A 601 32.65 -25.25 -8.98
N GLY A 602 31.41 -25.11 -8.51
CA GLY A 602 30.27 -25.92 -8.90
C GLY A 602 30.36 -27.41 -8.45
N ARG A 603 31.26 -27.73 -7.51
CA ARG A 603 31.45 -29.10 -6.99
C ARG A 603 31.39 -29.19 -5.49
N GLY A 604 32.04 -28.27 -4.77
CA GLY A 604 32.13 -28.28 -3.31
C GLY A 604 33.47 -27.73 -2.81
N VAL A 605 33.98 -28.26 -1.72
CA VAL A 605 35.23 -27.83 -1.09
C VAL A 605 36.13 -29.02 -0.78
N ARG A 606 37.43 -28.79 -0.68
CA ARG A 606 38.41 -29.75 -0.19
C ARG A 606 39.36 -29.13 0.81
N GLY A 607 39.93 -29.95 1.68
CA GLY A 607 40.96 -29.54 2.64
C GLY A 607 41.61 -30.72 3.34
N THR A 608 42.67 -30.46 4.08
CA THR A 608 43.43 -31.45 4.83
C THR A 608 43.17 -31.24 6.33
N ILE A 609 42.71 -32.30 7.02
CA ILE A 609 42.52 -32.29 8.49
C ILE A 609 43.32 -33.46 9.05
N ASP A 610 44.15 -33.24 10.07
CA ASP A 610 45.01 -34.23 10.68
C ASP A 610 45.85 -35.02 9.66
N GLY A 611 46.38 -34.34 8.64
CA GLY A 611 47.19 -34.95 7.59
C GLY A 611 46.39 -35.77 6.54
N THR A 612 45.06 -35.89 6.70
CA THR A 612 44.21 -36.62 5.74
C THR A 612 43.40 -35.62 4.89
N ARG A 613 43.34 -35.84 3.60
CA ARG A 613 42.58 -35.04 2.67
C ARG A 613 41.15 -35.47 2.59
N TYR A 614 40.23 -34.50 2.71
CA TYR A 614 38.79 -34.70 2.62
C TYR A 614 38.19 -33.79 1.55
N TRP A 615 37.10 -34.21 0.98
CA TRP A 615 36.24 -33.44 0.04
C TRP A 615 34.83 -33.40 0.62
N LEU A 616 34.21 -32.26 0.56
CA LEU A 616 32.81 -32.07 0.89
C LEU A 616 32.10 -31.45 -0.31
N GLY A 617 31.27 -32.21 -1.03
CA GLY A 617 30.70 -31.71 -2.27
C GLY A 617 29.48 -32.47 -2.75
N ASN A 618 28.95 -32.03 -3.90
CA ASN A 618 27.73 -32.59 -4.50
C ASN A 618 27.97 -33.97 -5.18
N HIS A 619 26.90 -34.58 -5.67
CA HIS A 619 26.91 -35.88 -6.34
C HIS A 619 27.96 -35.93 -7.47
N ARG A 620 28.03 -34.88 -8.29
CA ARG A 620 28.99 -34.78 -9.40
C ARG A 620 30.45 -34.85 -8.97
N LEU A 621 30.81 -34.28 -7.79
CA LEU A 621 32.16 -34.43 -7.23
C LEU A 621 32.46 -35.89 -6.89
N VAL A 622 31.47 -36.58 -6.29
CA VAL A 622 31.63 -38.00 -5.91
C VAL A 622 31.82 -38.91 -7.13
N GLU A 623 31.11 -38.62 -8.22
CA GLU A 623 31.31 -39.33 -9.53
C GLU A 623 32.70 -39.09 -10.10
N GLU A 624 33.17 -37.84 -10.12
CA GLU A 624 34.51 -37.48 -10.60
C GLU A 624 35.62 -38.18 -9.80
N LEU A 625 35.41 -38.33 -8.49
CA LEU A 625 36.30 -39.07 -7.59
C LEU A 625 36.17 -40.61 -7.78
N LYS A 626 35.21 -41.07 -8.60
CA LYS A 626 34.90 -42.50 -8.82
C LYS A 626 34.55 -43.24 -7.53
N ARG A 627 33.77 -42.58 -6.64
CA ARG A 627 33.35 -43.12 -5.34
C ARG A 627 31.83 -43.31 -5.27
N CYS A 628 31.10 -43.11 -6.35
CA CYS A 628 29.69 -43.35 -6.44
C CYS A 628 29.39 -44.84 -6.57
N SER A 629 28.55 -45.40 -5.68
CA SER A 629 27.99 -46.73 -5.78
C SER A 629 26.50 -46.65 -6.10
N THR A 630 25.92 -47.68 -6.72
CA THR A 630 24.47 -47.73 -7.02
C THR A 630 23.62 -47.55 -5.77
N ALA A 631 24.06 -48.04 -4.61
CA ALA A 631 23.36 -47.87 -3.33
C ALA A 631 23.43 -46.43 -2.82
N LEU A 632 24.57 -45.74 -3.00
CA LEU A 632 24.73 -44.32 -2.68
C LEU A 632 23.86 -43.49 -3.59
N GLU A 633 23.92 -43.71 -4.92
CA GLU A 633 23.15 -43.00 -5.92
C GLU A 633 21.64 -43.03 -5.61
N ALA A 634 21.11 -44.23 -5.31
CA ALA A 634 19.70 -44.39 -4.91
C ALA A 634 19.33 -43.58 -3.64
N LYS A 635 20.25 -43.44 -2.69
CA LYS A 635 20.04 -42.59 -1.47
C LYS A 635 20.07 -41.08 -1.82
N LEU A 636 21.03 -40.66 -2.61
CA LEU A 636 21.15 -39.28 -3.04
C LEU A 636 19.91 -38.85 -3.83
N ASP A 637 19.51 -39.65 -4.81
CA ASP A 637 18.29 -39.45 -5.60
C ASP A 637 17.02 -39.38 -4.74
N ALA A 638 16.92 -40.22 -3.71
CA ALA A 638 15.77 -40.23 -2.82
C ALA A 638 15.67 -38.95 -2.01
N LEU A 639 16.79 -38.36 -1.58
CA LEU A 639 16.85 -37.07 -0.88
C LEU A 639 16.61 -35.90 -1.82
N GLU A 640 17.19 -35.91 -3.01
CA GLU A 640 17.00 -34.89 -4.04
C GLU A 640 15.55 -34.82 -4.53
N ARG A 641 14.85 -35.98 -4.67
CA ARG A 641 13.40 -36.02 -4.97
C ARG A 641 12.53 -35.41 -3.87
N GLN A 642 13.05 -35.30 -2.62
CA GLN A 642 12.39 -34.59 -1.53
C GLN A 642 12.65 -33.08 -1.56
N GLY A 643 13.40 -32.58 -2.55
CA GLY A 643 13.75 -31.15 -2.67
C GLY A 643 14.94 -30.73 -1.82
N LYS A 644 15.79 -31.67 -1.40
CA LYS A 644 16.96 -31.40 -0.57
C LYS A 644 18.21 -31.25 -1.41
N SER A 645 19.10 -30.34 -1.04
CA SER A 645 20.46 -30.26 -1.57
C SER A 645 21.35 -31.22 -0.82
N VAL A 646 21.95 -32.17 -1.52
CA VAL A 646 22.75 -33.21 -0.87
C VAL A 646 24.24 -32.93 -1.04
N VAL A 647 24.98 -33.06 0.05
CA VAL A 647 26.43 -32.87 0.12
C VAL A 647 27.05 -34.10 0.79
N VAL A 648 28.12 -34.59 0.19
CA VAL A 648 28.76 -35.87 0.59
C VAL A 648 30.18 -35.59 1.07
N LEU A 649 30.53 -36.12 2.24
CA LEU A 649 31.90 -36.13 2.76
C LEU A 649 32.62 -37.38 2.27
N VAL A 650 33.77 -37.19 1.63
CA VAL A 650 34.58 -38.24 1.01
C VAL A 650 36.05 -38.13 1.50
N ASP A 651 36.68 -39.21 1.77
CA ASP A 651 38.14 -39.27 1.93
C ASP A 651 38.81 -39.84 0.65
N ALA A 652 40.12 -40.10 0.67
CA ALA A 652 40.85 -40.65 -0.48
C ALA A 652 40.33 -42.03 -0.91
N THR A 653 39.62 -42.76 -0.08
CA THR A 653 39.26 -44.15 -0.26
C THR A 653 37.76 -44.40 -0.38
N ARG A 654 36.94 -43.67 0.35
CA ARG A 654 35.51 -43.99 0.51
C ARG A 654 34.66 -42.75 0.83
N VAL A 655 33.35 -42.94 0.73
CA VAL A 655 32.33 -42.02 1.23
C VAL A 655 32.15 -42.23 2.73
N LEU A 656 32.23 -41.16 3.51
CA LEU A 656 32.09 -41.19 4.98
C LEU A 656 30.67 -40.86 5.44
N GLY A 657 30.07 -39.84 4.89
CA GLY A 657 28.74 -39.40 5.28
C GLY A 657 28.04 -38.51 4.29
N ILE A 658 26.74 -38.42 4.43
CA ILE A 658 25.80 -37.68 3.62
C ILE A 658 25.15 -36.60 4.49
N PHE A 659 25.14 -35.37 4.00
CA PHE A 659 24.46 -34.24 4.63
C PHE A 659 23.39 -33.73 3.66
N ALA A 660 22.15 -33.63 4.10
CA ALA A 660 21.08 -33.06 3.32
C ALA A 660 20.66 -31.73 3.94
N VAL A 661 20.53 -30.73 3.09
CA VAL A 661 20.19 -29.37 3.47
C VAL A 661 18.97 -28.95 2.65
N ALA A 662 17.98 -28.37 3.30
CA ALA A 662 16.80 -27.84 2.64
C ALA A 662 16.41 -26.46 3.20
N ASP A 663 15.83 -25.68 2.33
CA ASP A 663 15.11 -24.48 2.74
C ASP A 663 13.67 -24.90 3.09
N THR A 664 13.32 -24.76 4.36
CA THR A 664 12.06 -25.28 4.90
C THR A 664 10.90 -24.33 4.67
N ILE A 665 9.70 -24.90 4.40
CA ILE A 665 8.47 -24.13 4.21
C ILE A 665 8.05 -23.51 5.55
N LYS A 666 7.68 -22.22 5.53
CA LYS A 666 7.08 -21.55 6.70
C LYS A 666 5.71 -22.17 6.97
N ASP A 667 5.39 -22.44 8.24
CA ASP A 667 4.06 -22.95 8.60
C ASP A 667 2.95 -21.97 8.21
N THR A 668 3.22 -20.66 8.34
CA THR A 668 2.31 -19.58 7.91
C THR A 668 2.01 -19.59 6.41
N SER A 669 2.92 -20.12 5.56
CA SER A 669 2.71 -20.21 4.11
C SER A 669 1.65 -21.24 3.74
N ARG A 670 1.59 -22.38 4.41
CA ARG A 670 0.54 -23.38 4.19
C ARG A 670 -0.84 -22.84 4.53
N ASP A 671 -0.95 -22.17 5.68
CA ASP A 671 -2.20 -21.54 6.12
C ASP A 671 -2.63 -20.46 5.12
N ALA A 672 -1.68 -19.64 4.63
CA ALA A 672 -1.95 -18.59 3.66
C ALA A 672 -2.46 -19.15 2.33
N ILE A 673 -1.85 -20.22 1.82
CA ILE A 673 -2.27 -20.87 0.57
C ILE A 673 -3.66 -21.47 0.71
N ALA A 674 -3.95 -22.15 1.83
CA ALA A 674 -5.29 -22.68 2.11
C ALA A 674 -6.34 -21.53 2.18
N ASP A 675 -6.00 -20.43 2.80
CA ASP A 675 -6.85 -19.23 2.89
C ASP A 675 -7.08 -18.57 1.50
N LEU A 676 -6.07 -18.54 0.62
CA LEU A 676 -6.18 -18.06 -0.76
C LEU A 676 -7.12 -18.93 -1.57
N HIS A 677 -6.99 -20.24 -1.48
CA HIS A 677 -7.90 -21.19 -2.13
C HIS A 677 -9.35 -21.03 -1.63
N ALA A 678 -9.55 -20.82 -0.32
CA ALA A 678 -10.87 -20.53 0.25
C ALA A 678 -11.47 -19.21 -0.28
N LEU A 679 -10.62 -18.29 -0.74
CA LEU A 679 -11.04 -17.06 -1.41
C LEU A 679 -11.22 -17.23 -2.93
N GLY A 680 -10.98 -18.44 -3.49
CA GLY A 680 -11.07 -18.74 -4.92
C GLY A 680 -9.88 -18.22 -5.73
N ILE A 681 -8.72 -18.02 -5.10
CA ILE A 681 -7.49 -17.56 -5.74
C ILE A 681 -6.60 -18.79 -5.96
N ARG A 682 -6.15 -19.00 -7.19
CA ARG A 682 -5.22 -20.05 -7.57
C ARG A 682 -3.77 -19.58 -7.37
N THR A 683 -2.88 -20.52 -7.11
CA THR A 683 -1.50 -20.24 -6.77
C THR A 683 -0.52 -20.88 -7.74
N ALA A 684 0.52 -20.16 -8.14
CA ALA A 684 1.60 -20.66 -8.98
C ALA A 684 2.95 -20.34 -8.32
N MET A 685 3.85 -21.31 -8.18
CA MET A 685 5.20 -21.06 -7.68
C MET A 685 6.19 -20.96 -8.84
N LEU A 686 6.97 -19.89 -8.85
CA LEU A 686 8.00 -19.60 -9.85
C LEU A 686 9.37 -19.62 -9.16
N THR A 687 10.26 -20.53 -9.54
CA THR A 687 11.56 -20.69 -8.89
C THR A 687 12.69 -21.04 -9.87
N GLY A 688 13.90 -20.58 -9.57
CA GLY A 688 15.11 -20.99 -10.27
C GLY A 688 15.57 -22.41 -9.96
N ASP A 689 14.97 -23.09 -8.97
CA ASP A 689 15.28 -24.47 -8.63
C ASP A 689 14.87 -25.43 -9.75
N ASN A 690 15.42 -26.65 -9.69
CA ASN A 690 15.02 -27.68 -10.63
C ASN A 690 13.52 -28.06 -10.48
N PRO A 691 12.86 -28.55 -11.55
CA PRO A 691 11.43 -28.84 -11.52
C PRO A 691 11.00 -29.88 -10.47
N HIS A 692 11.87 -30.82 -10.11
CA HIS A 692 11.56 -31.83 -9.09
C HIS A 692 11.46 -31.22 -7.70
N THR A 693 12.40 -30.34 -7.34
CA THR A 693 12.38 -29.56 -6.10
C THR A 693 11.16 -28.65 -6.05
N ALA A 694 10.89 -27.92 -7.16
CA ALA A 694 9.72 -27.06 -7.27
C ALA A 694 8.42 -27.84 -7.00
N GLN A 695 8.22 -28.97 -7.66
CA GLN A 695 7.03 -29.80 -7.48
C GLN A 695 6.94 -30.41 -6.07
N ALA A 696 8.07 -30.75 -5.45
CA ALA A 696 8.08 -31.30 -4.08
C ALA A 696 7.60 -30.26 -3.07
N ILE A 697 8.11 -29.02 -3.17
CA ILE A 697 7.72 -27.90 -2.31
C ILE A 697 6.27 -27.50 -2.55
N ALA A 698 5.85 -27.39 -3.82
CA ALA A 698 4.47 -27.05 -4.17
C ALA A 698 3.45 -28.04 -3.59
N ARG A 699 3.72 -29.35 -3.68
CA ARG A 699 2.86 -30.38 -3.06
C ARG A 699 2.79 -30.25 -1.56
N GLN A 700 3.91 -29.93 -0.89
CA GLN A 700 3.94 -29.74 0.57
C GLN A 700 3.22 -28.48 1.02
N ALA A 701 3.27 -27.41 0.22
CA ALA A 701 2.63 -26.15 0.50
C ALA A 701 1.17 -26.11 0.03
N GLY A 702 0.73 -27.02 -0.86
CA GLY A 702 -0.61 -27.06 -1.43
C GLY A 702 -0.80 -26.13 -2.61
N ILE A 703 0.28 -25.78 -3.34
CA ILE A 703 0.28 -24.87 -4.51
C ILE A 703 -0.22 -25.60 -5.77
N ASP A 704 -1.02 -24.93 -6.62
CA ASP A 704 -1.69 -25.53 -7.78
C ASP A 704 -0.73 -25.78 -8.94
N ASP A 705 0.18 -24.83 -9.26
CA ASP A 705 1.15 -24.91 -10.37
C ASP A 705 2.57 -24.67 -9.85
N ALA A 706 3.56 -25.34 -10.42
CA ALA A 706 4.95 -25.17 -10.01
C ALA A 706 5.88 -25.20 -11.22
N ARG A 707 6.61 -24.10 -11.44
CA ARG A 707 7.53 -23.89 -12.55
C ARG A 707 8.95 -23.74 -12.01
N GLY A 708 9.79 -24.70 -12.31
CA GLY A 708 11.22 -24.71 -11.97
C GLY A 708 12.09 -24.19 -13.12
N ASN A 709 13.39 -24.01 -12.88
CA ASN A 709 14.40 -23.48 -13.82
C ASN A 709 14.03 -22.10 -14.39
N GLN A 710 13.33 -21.27 -13.63
CA GLN A 710 12.88 -19.95 -14.08
C GLN A 710 13.97 -18.90 -13.88
N LEU A 711 14.41 -18.28 -14.95
CA LEU A 711 15.19 -17.04 -14.91
C LEU A 711 14.26 -15.84 -14.65
N PRO A 712 14.76 -14.66 -14.29
CA PRO A 712 13.93 -13.47 -14.09
C PRO A 712 13.02 -13.14 -15.28
N GLU A 713 13.49 -13.34 -16.51
CA GLU A 713 12.74 -13.16 -17.76
C GLU A 713 11.61 -14.19 -17.91
N ASP A 714 11.87 -15.44 -17.52
CA ASP A 714 10.86 -16.51 -17.54
C ASP A 714 9.76 -16.27 -16.52
N LYS A 715 10.10 -15.71 -15.33
CA LYS A 715 9.11 -15.31 -14.31
C LYS A 715 8.20 -14.22 -14.85
N LEU A 716 8.76 -13.23 -15.55
CA LEU A 716 7.98 -12.19 -16.22
C LEU A 716 7.03 -12.79 -17.25
N ALA A 717 7.51 -13.65 -18.14
CA ALA A 717 6.70 -14.31 -19.16
C ALA A 717 5.59 -15.20 -18.53
N ALA A 718 5.88 -15.87 -17.41
CA ALA A 718 4.90 -16.66 -16.69
C ALA A 718 3.76 -15.80 -16.10
N VAL A 719 4.07 -14.62 -15.56
CA VAL A 719 3.07 -13.66 -15.09
C VAL A 719 2.20 -13.16 -16.26
N GLU A 720 2.81 -12.84 -17.41
CA GLU A 720 2.08 -12.43 -18.61
C GLU A 720 1.16 -13.53 -19.15
N GLU A 721 1.61 -14.78 -19.15
CA GLU A 721 0.81 -15.94 -19.54
C GLU A 721 -0.43 -16.10 -18.64
N LEU A 722 -0.23 -16.01 -17.31
CA LEU A 722 -1.33 -16.08 -16.34
C LEU A 722 -2.33 -14.94 -16.54
N ALA A 723 -1.84 -13.73 -16.83
CA ALA A 723 -2.68 -12.57 -17.12
C ALA A 723 -3.45 -12.72 -18.45
N ALA A 724 -2.82 -13.26 -19.48
CA ALA A 724 -3.45 -13.53 -20.79
C ALA A 724 -4.54 -14.61 -20.69
N GLY A 725 -4.49 -15.49 -19.69
CA GLY A 725 -5.51 -16.50 -19.43
C GLY A 725 -6.89 -15.96 -19.06
N GLY A 726 -7.05 -14.64 -18.82
CA GLY A 726 -8.33 -13.95 -18.69
C GLY A 726 -9.18 -14.32 -17.47
N ALA A 727 -8.64 -15.06 -16.49
CA ALA A 727 -9.38 -15.52 -15.31
C ALA A 727 -9.64 -14.40 -14.27
N GLY A 728 -8.98 -13.25 -14.39
CA GLY A 728 -9.02 -12.11 -13.47
C GLY A 728 -7.63 -11.51 -13.26
N ALA A 729 -7.46 -10.68 -12.23
CA ALA A 729 -6.18 -10.05 -11.94
C ALA A 729 -5.14 -11.06 -11.43
N VAL A 730 -3.88 -10.84 -11.80
CA VAL A 730 -2.72 -11.65 -11.40
C VAL A 730 -1.88 -10.85 -10.41
N GLY A 731 -1.59 -11.46 -9.26
CA GLY A 731 -0.61 -10.94 -8.29
C GLY A 731 0.72 -11.67 -8.42
N MET A 732 1.83 -10.96 -8.13
CA MET A 732 3.16 -11.54 -7.97
C MET A 732 3.71 -11.22 -6.59
N VAL A 733 4.32 -12.21 -5.94
CA VAL A 733 4.96 -12.06 -4.61
C VAL A 733 6.42 -12.39 -4.74
N GLY A 734 7.27 -11.49 -4.27
CA GLY A 734 8.72 -11.69 -4.23
C GLY A 734 9.36 -10.91 -3.07
N ASP A 735 10.62 -11.23 -2.77
CA ASP A 735 11.40 -10.62 -1.69
C ASP A 735 12.58 -9.76 -2.17
N GLY A 736 12.93 -9.85 -3.46
CA GLY A 736 14.19 -9.36 -3.95
C GLY A 736 14.22 -8.64 -5.28
N ILE A 737 15.42 -8.17 -5.59
CA ILE A 737 15.74 -7.43 -6.82
C ILE A 737 15.47 -8.29 -8.08
N ASN A 738 15.64 -9.60 -7.96
CA ASN A 738 15.48 -10.54 -9.08
C ASN A 738 14.01 -10.64 -9.56
N ASP A 739 13.06 -10.36 -8.69
CA ASP A 739 11.63 -10.44 -8.98
C ASP A 739 11.02 -9.08 -9.40
N ALA A 740 11.81 -8.00 -9.31
CA ALA A 740 11.34 -6.65 -9.61
C ALA A 740 10.65 -6.50 -10.98
N PRO A 741 11.15 -7.10 -12.08
CA PRO A 741 10.46 -7.04 -13.37
C PRO A 741 9.10 -7.74 -13.36
N ALA A 742 8.99 -8.90 -12.71
CA ALA A 742 7.75 -9.67 -12.60
C ALA A 742 6.74 -8.98 -11.65
N LEU A 743 7.23 -8.39 -10.54
CA LEU A 743 6.43 -7.58 -9.61
C LEU A 743 5.81 -6.36 -10.31
N ALA A 744 6.61 -5.62 -11.10
CA ALA A 744 6.14 -4.45 -11.83
C ALA A 744 5.15 -4.78 -12.97
N ARG A 745 5.21 -6.02 -13.50
CA ARG A 745 4.35 -6.45 -14.61
C ARG A 745 3.02 -7.03 -14.17
N ALA A 746 2.95 -7.56 -12.96
CA ALA A 746 1.72 -8.07 -12.39
C ALA A 746 0.66 -6.96 -12.24
N ASP A 747 -0.62 -7.31 -12.18
CA ASP A 747 -1.68 -6.35 -11.85
C ASP A 747 -1.53 -5.82 -10.42
N ILE A 748 -0.94 -6.62 -9.52
CA ILE A 748 -0.58 -6.22 -8.16
C ILE A 748 0.72 -6.93 -7.75
N GLY A 749 1.79 -6.16 -7.57
CA GLY A 749 3.05 -6.64 -7.00
C GLY A 749 3.01 -6.60 -5.47
N PHE A 750 3.40 -7.72 -4.82
CA PHE A 750 3.52 -7.82 -3.35
C PHE A 750 4.99 -8.03 -2.97
N ALA A 751 5.55 -7.13 -2.16
CA ALA A 751 6.88 -7.32 -1.56
C ALA A 751 6.76 -7.91 -0.17
N MET A 752 7.55 -8.97 0.10
CA MET A 752 7.67 -9.61 1.41
C MET A 752 8.80 -8.96 2.22
N GLY A 753 8.66 -8.97 3.57
CA GLY A 753 9.73 -8.58 4.48
C GLY A 753 10.25 -7.16 4.25
N ALA A 754 9.37 -6.23 3.93
CA ALA A 754 9.70 -4.86 3.51
C ALA A 754 10.55 -4.07 4.52
N MET A 755 10.80 -4.60 5.71
CA MET A 755 11.74 -4.04 6.69
C MET A 755 13.22 -4.22 6.29
N GLY A 756 13.52 -5.07 5.27
CA GLY A 756 14.88 -5.47 4.94
C GLY A 756 15.44 -4.95 3.60
N THR A 757 14.61 -4.55 2.62
CA THR A 757 15.09 -4.19 1.28
C THR A 757 14.35 -2.98 0.70
N ASP A 758 15.10 -1.94 0.36
CA ASP A 758 14.54 -0.68 -0.17
C ASP A 758 13.92 -0.88 -1.57
N THR A 759 14.58 -1.65 -2.43
CA THR A 759 14.16 -1.87 -3.83
C THR A 759 12.81 -2.59 -3.94
N ALA A 760 12.55 -3.55 -3.06
CA ALA A 760 11.28 -4.29 -3.08
C ALA A 760 10.11 -3.38 -2.68
N ILE A 761 10.31 -2.49 -1.68
CA ILE A 761 9.29 -1.50 -1.28
C ILE A 761 9.02 -0.54 -2.43
N GLU A 762 10.06 -0.10 -3.15
CA GLU A 762 9.88 0.88 -4.23
C GLU A 762 9.15 0.30 -5.45
N THR A 763 9.35 -0.98 -5.75
CA THR A 763 8.81 -1.60 -6.96
C THR A 763 7.40 -2.17 -6.76
N ALA A 764 7.08 -2.72 -5.58
CA ALA A 764 5.80 -3.38 -5.33
C ALA A 764 4.67 -2.38 -5.05
N ASP A 765 3.45 -2.76 -5.42
CA ASP A 765 2.22 -2.00 -5.17
C ASP A 765 1.69 -2.17 -3.74
N VAL A 766 1.99 -3.32 -3.15
CA VAL A 766 1.65 -3.68 -1.77
C VAL A 766 2.89 -4.25 -1.09
N ALA A 767 3.33 -3.63 0.02
CA ALA A 767 4.46 -4.10 0.80
C ALA A 767 3.98 -4.69 2.12
N LEU A 768 4.43 -5.91 2.43
CA LEU A 768 4.19 -6.59 3.70
C LEU A 768 5.39 -6.33 4.61
N MET A 769 5.14 -5.77 5.80
CA MET A 769 6.22 -5.30 6.69
C MET A 769 7.00 -6.44 7.33
N ASP A 770 6.43 -7.62 7.39
CA ASP A 770 7.03 -8.85 7.86
C ASP A 770 6.98 -9.95 6.79
N ASP A 771 7.49 -11.13 7.13
CA ASP A 771 7.54 -12.30 6.24
C ASP A 771 6.30 -13.19 6.34
N ASP A 772 5.15 -12.66 6.76
CA ASP A 772 3.92 -13.43 6.92
C ASP A 772 3.01 -13.38 5.68
N LEU A 773 3.00 -14.47 4.92
CA LEU A 773 2.19 -14.61 3.71
C LEU A 773 0.66 -14.52 3.98
N ARG A 774 0.19 -14.78 5.23
CA ARG A 774 -1.24 -14.68 5.62
C ARG A 774 -1.80 -13.27 5.48
N LYS A 775 -0.95 -12.26 5.36
CA LYS A 775 -1.36 -10.89 5.11
C LYS A 775 -1.97 -10.68 3.72
N ILE A 776 -1.61 -11.50 2.72
CA ILE A 776 -2.20 -11.40 1.38
C ILE A 776 -3.68 -11.82 1.38
N PRO A 777 -4.10 -12.99 1.87
CA PRO A 777 -5.53 -13.27 2.01
C PRO A 777 -6.26 -12.26 2.91
N ALA A 778 -5.60 -11.71 3.93
CA ALA A 778 -6.18 -10.63 4.75
C ALA A 778 -6.38 -9.33 3.94
N PHE A 779 -5.43 -8.96 3.09
CA PHE A 779 -5.56 -7.84 2.15
C PHE A 779 -6.73 -8.05 1.18
N VAL A 780 -6.87 -9.24 0.59
CA VAL A 780 -7.98 -9.54 -0.33
C VAL A 780 -9.34 -9.45 0.38
N ARG A 781 -9.45 -9.95 1.61
CA ARG A 781 -10.67 -9.79 2.43
C ARG A 781 -11.00 -8.33 2.69
N LEU A 782 -9.99 -7.51 3.03
CA LEU A 782 -10.15 -6.07 3.21
C LEU A 782 -10.60 -5.38 1.92
N SER A 783 -9.97 -5.70 0.80
CA SER A 783 -10.34 -5.20 -0.54
C SER A 783 -11.82 -5.49 -0.85
N ARG A 784 -12.26 -6.74 -0.65
CA ARG A 784 -13.67 -7.15 -0.82
C ARG A 784 -14.61 -6.43 0.14
N ALA A 785 -14.20 -6.22 1.39
CA ALA A 785 -14.97 -5.47 2.38
C ALA A 785 -15.10 -3.98 2.00
N THR A 786 -14.01 -3.37 1.56
CA THR A 786 -13.98 -1.98 1.10
C THR A 786 -14.92 -1.77 -0.08
N HIS A 787 -14.84 -2.64 -1.09
CA HIS A 787 -15.75 -2.59 -2.24
C HIS A 787 -17.22 -2.77 -1.83
N ARG A 788 -17.52 -3.69 -0.92
CA ARG A 788 -18.89 -3.89 -0.40
C ARG A 788 -19.42 -2.63 0.28
N VAL A 789 -18.61 -1.97 1.09
CA VAL A 789 -18.97 -0.70 1.73
C VAL A 789 -19.18 0.40 0.69
N LEU A 790 -18.33 0.50 -0.33
CA LEU A 790 -18.50 1.45 -1.44
C LEU A 790 -19.84 1.25 -2.16
N VAL A 791 -20.16 0.01 -2.54
CA VAL A 791 -21.42 -0.31 -3.22
C VAL A 791 -22.64 -0.02 -2.34
N GLN A 792 -22.58 -0.36 -1.03
CA GLN A 792 -23.64 -0.03 -0.07
C GLN A 792 -23.84 1.49 0.03
N ASN A 793 -22.78 2.25 0.15
CA ASN A 793 -22.83 3.70 0.26
C ASN A 793 -23.39 4.36 -0.99
N ILE A 794 -22.92 3.94 -2.17
CA ILE A 794 -23.40 4.44 -3.46
C ILE A 794 -24.89 4.11 -3.62
N GLY A 795 -25.27 2.86 -3.38
CA GLY A 795 -26.68 2.42 -3.49
C GLY A 795 -27.59 3.16 -2.53
N PHE A 796 -27.15 3.34 -1.27
CA PHE A 796 -27.92 4.10 -0.27
C PHE A 796 -28.05 5.59 -0.65
N ALA A 797 -26.95 6.25 -1.02
CA ALA A 797 -26.97 7.65 -1.43
C ALA A 797 -27.87 7.92 -2.65
N LEU A 798 -27.83 7.05 -3.65
CA LEU A 798 -28.69 7.14 -4.83
C LEU A 798 -30.16 6.82 -4.48
N GLY A 799 -30.40 5.81 -3.64
CA GLY A 799 -31.75 5.42 -3.20
C GLY A 799 -32.45 6.56 -2.46
N VAL A 800 -31.79 7.21 -1.52
CA VAL A 800 -32.32 8.39 -0.83
C VAL A 800 -32.69 9.48 -1.84
N LYS A 801 -31.82 9.76 -2.82
CA LYS A 801 -32.06 10.79 -3.84
C LYS A 801 -33.30 10.47 -4.70
N VAL A 802 -33.43 9.23 -5.16
CA VAL A 802 -34.61 8.80 -5.97
C VAL A 802 -35.90 8.99 -5.20
N VAL A 803 -35.94 8.62 -3.90
CA VAL A 803 -37.14 8.79 -3.05
C VAL A 803 -37.48 10.27 -2.91
N PHE A 804 -36.51 11.11 -2.55
CA PHE A 804 -36.81 12.55 -2.34
C PHE A 804 -37.07 13.29 -3.65
N LEU A 805 -36.47 12.86 -4.76
CA LEU A 805 -36.82 13.37 -6.08
C LEU A 805 -38.28 13.07 -6.44
N GLY A 806 -38.73 11.84 -6.18
CA GLY A 806 -40.13 11.46 -6.34
C GLY A 806 -41.09 12.30 -5.49
N LEU A 807 -40.76 12.54 -4.21
CA LEU A 807 -41.52 13.41 -3.32
C LEU A 807 -41.58 14.87 -3.84
N THR A 808 -40.47 15.37 -4.38
CA THR A 808 -40.40 16.72 -4.96
C THR A 808 -41.28 16.86 -6.20
N VAL A 809 -41.25 15.89 -7.12
CA VAL A 809 -42.10 15.85 -8.30
C VAL A 809 -43.58 15.77 -7.89
N ALA A 810 -43.89 14.99 -6.84
CA ALA A 810 -45.25 14.90 -6.29
C ALA A 810 -45.70 16.19 -5.55
N GLY A 811 -44.81 17.18 -5.39
CA GLY A 811 -45.12 18.43 -4.69
C GLY A 811 -45.16 18.35 -3.16
N LEU A 812 -44.65 17.24 -2.62
CA LEU A 812 -44.58 16.98 -1.14
C LEU A 812 -43.20 17.33 -0.55
N GLY A 813 -42.18 17.58 -1.38
CA GLY A 813 -40.83 17.88 -0.95
C GLY A 813 -40.65 19.34 -0.54
N THR A 814 -40.10 19.58 0.65
CA THR A 814 -39.66 20.91 1.13
C THR A 814 -38.16 21.04 1.05
N MET A 815 -37.64 22.26 0.99
CA MET A 815 -36.21 22.53 0.85
C MET A 815 -35.42 22.06 2.07
N TRP A 816 -35.93 22.24 3.28
CA TRP A 816 -35.24 21.77 4.49
C TRP A 816 -35.25 20.23 4.60
N MET A 817 -36.32 19.55 4.16
CA MET A 817 -36.34 18.07 4.07
C MET A 817 -35.25 17.56 3.13
N ALA A 818 -35.04 18.25 2.03
CA ALA A 818 -34.03 17.93 1.03
C ALA A 818 -32.62 17.96 1.63
N VAL A 819 -32.29 19.05 2.33
CA VAL A 819 -30.96 19.20 2.98
C VAL A 819 -30.79 18.23 4.13
N PHE A 820 -31.84 18.02 4.95
CA PHE A 820 -31.79 17.07 6.07
C PHE A 820 -31.55 15.64 5.58
N ALA A 821 -32.21 15.24 4.47
CA ALA A 821 -31.99 13.91 3.87
C ALA A 821 -30.56 13.75 3.30
N ASP A 822 -30.02 14.77 2.63
CA ASP A 822 -28.68 14.75 2.07
C ASP A 822 -27.59 14.77 3.15
N ALA A 823 -27.75 15.62 4.18
CA ALA A 823 -26.85 15.65 5.34
C ALA A 823 -26.91 14.33 6.14
N GLY A 824 -28.11 13.79 6.36
CA GLY A 824 -28.30 12.49 7.02
C GLY A 824 -27.69 11.34 6.24
N ALA A 825 -27.88 11.32 4.93
CA ALA A 825 -27.24 10.33 4.05
C ALA A 825 -25.71 10.43 4.10
N SER A 826 -25.16 11.65 4.06
CA SER A 826 -23.72 11.88 4.18
C SER A 826 -23.13 11.33 5.48
N LEU A 827 -23.81 11.56 6.62
CA LEU A 827 -23.40 11.02 7.92
C LEU A 827 -23.40 9.49 7.95
N ILE A 828 -24.44 8.86 7.41
CA ILE A 828 -24.57 7.40 7.39
C ILE A 828 -23.47 6.77 6.52
N VAL A 829 -23.23 7.30 5.32
CA VAL A 829 -22.20 6.75 4.43
C VAL A 829 -20.78 6.94 4.99
N VAL A 830 -20.52 8.06 5.66
CA VAL A 830 -19.25 8.31 6.36
C VAL A 830 -19.07 7.34 7.53
N ALA A 831 -20.09 7.18 8.39
CA ALA A 831 -20.05 6.24 9.50
C ALA A 831 -19.83 4.79 9.01
N ASN A 832 -20.48 4.40 7.91
CA ASN A 832 -20.29 3.10 7.27
C ASN A 832 -18.87 2.92 6.73
N GLY A 833 -18.26 3.96 6.12
CA GLY A 833 -16.87 3.96 5.67
C GLY A 833 -15.88 3.83 6.83
N LEU A 834 -16.06 4.60 7.92
CA LEU A 834 -15.23 4.56 9.11
C LEU A 834 -15.29 3.21 9.85
N ARG A 835 -16.34 2.41 9.64
CA ARG A 835 -16.45 1.05 10.20
C ARG A 835 -15.28 0.15 9.79
N LEU A 836 -14.66 0.39 8.63
CA LEU A 836 -13.49 -0.37 8.20
C LEU A 836 -12.30 -0.22 9.16
N LEU A 837 -12.16 0.92 9.84
CA LEU A 837 -11.10 1.16 10.83
C LEU A 837 -11.22 0.27 12.08
N SER A 838 -12.44 -0.10 12.47
CA SER A 838 -12.74 -0.81 13.72
C SER A 838 -13.06 -2.29 13.50
N SER A 839 -13.26 -2.73 12.24
CA SER A 839 -13.76 -4.09 11.98
C SER A 839 -12.64 -5.13 12.03
N SER A 840 -12.51 -5.83 13.15
CA SER A 840 -11.88 -7.16 13.23
C SER A 840 -12.52 -8.17 12.23
N GLY A 841 -13.78 -7.97 11.86
CA GLY A 841 -14.53 -8.80 10.92
C GLY A 841 -14.17 -8.63 9.44
N ALA A 842 -13.57 -7.50 9.02
CA ALA A 842 -13.11 -7.34 7.63
C ALA A 842 -11.90 -8.24 7.30
N PHE A 843 -11.20 -8.71 8.33
CA PHE A 843 -10.03 -9.55 8.23
C PHE A 843 -10.28 -11.00 8.71
N GLY A 844 -11.51 -11.33 9.11
CA GLY A 844 -11.88 -12.59 9.77
C GLY A 844 -11.42 -13.83 9.02
N GLY A 845 -10.27 -14.35 9.42
CA GLY A 845 -10.02 -15.78 9.47
C GLY A 845 -10.70 -16.34 10.72
N ALA A 846 -11.16 -17.58 10.68
CA ALA A 846 -11.69 -18.26 11.86
C ALA A 846 -10.70 -18.08 13.04
N PRO A 847 -11.19 -17.90 14.29
CA PRO A 847 -10.29 -17.84 15.42
C PRO A 847 -9.47 -19.12 15.42
N ALA A 848 -8.14 -18.98 15.44
CA ALA A 848 -7.25 -20.12 15.60
C ALA A 848 -7.77 -20.93 16.77
N LYS A 849 -8.19 -22.17 16.52
CA LYS A 849 -8.49 -23.12 17.59
C LYS A 849 -7.20 -23.23 18.41
N ARG A 850 -7.26 -22.78 19.66
CA ARG A 850 -6.21 -22.97 20.66
C ARG A 850 -5.93 -24.45 20.88
#